data_507abcce2e699bf305ab4249ba87f30a
#
_entry.id   507abcce2e699bf305ab4249ba87f30a
#
_cell.length_a   1.000
_cell.length_b   1.000
_cell.length_c   1.000
_cell.angle_alpha   90.00
_cell.angle_beta   90.00
_cell.angle_gamma   90.00
#
_symmetry.space_group_name_H-M   'P 1'
#
loop_
_entity.id
_entity.type
_entity.pdbx_description
1 polymer ?
#
loop_
_entity_poly.entity_id
_entity_poly.type
_entity_poly.pdbx_seq_one_letter_code
_entity_poly.pdbx_strand_id
1 'polypeptide(L)'
;MEDAATGDPLAGVNVFLEGTPHGAATDKFGEYVILNIPPGDYTLRASYIGFATYRVQNIRVSLDRTTNRDFTMKTAVIEGEEVIVVADRPLVQKDLTASQKITTSDEIKVMPVETFLGVLSTQAGVNQGAGGELHIRGGRSNEIGYYIDGVSVANPFFTNGLAVNISNKAIEEMKVVSGAFNAEYGNAMSGIVNLQIKDGGKKHHGSLSYQSGDHQSSHTELFTNIDQFSLFTNKVLDGTINGPMPFMSNNGKFTFNISARYSNSEGYYYGIREHTINDSADFRDSDNWYIEMNGDSTFVPMSPRNNLNLMGKFTYRVSPLLKVSMQMLHSGGKSKSYSHYYKFNPDGTSTSESSNNNFSLKLNHALGKRSFYEANISFSNTDYMGYQFKPIDLSSSVHEDDASRFGTGQYVLHNEFENGAKYWLLNGSEYAPTSRIKGSPTSSTFSFGGSNRGHSYRKSNSLSFKFDFTSQVTNRHEVKTGINFRSDDLDERNFSVLYDNQIYRVPTILPENDSPSHNHYNNTATFFSGYIQDKIEYDHFITNVGIRLDQFKPDENYITDFLNPEGEKEKASNKSMISPRIGVAFPITDRGILHFSYGHFYQMPTLRRLYKKSIFGAGLAPTVGYADLKPEKTVLYEFGLQQQIGPIMAVEMSAFYKDIRDLLAVQSIRYESEKYGPSNYAIYMNKDYGNVKGYTFSLTKRYDKVTRISAFVDYTYQVTEGNSLTSGSFYYNALSGQEEEKRIVPLAWDQRHIFNTNLSIGDPGNWNVGIISKLSSGWPYTPNIPDANYVPQPNSGRKPWQWNLNMRIHKNFKIGKFNYILYAKVYNLMDRRNERYVYNDTGRAGYTYVFQSTQETQGFKKHYGEPGVHSWSEYQVRPQYYTSPRSINIGFSLDF
;
A
#
# COMPACT_ATOMS: atom_id res chain seq x y z
N MET A 1 5.12 -43.37 4.06
CA MET A 1 4.57 -44.48 3.28
C MET A 1 4.80 -45.78 4.01
N GLU A 2 3.72 -46.48 4.37
CA GLU A 2 3.76 -47.68 5.18
C GLU A 2 2.85 -48.77 4.58
N ASP A 3 3.18 -50.03 4.81
CA ASP A 3 2.32 -51.15 4.49
C ASP A 3 1.17 -51.24 5.50
N ALA A 4 -0.06 -51.29 5.04
CA ALA A 4 -1.26 -51.39 5.88
C ALA A 4 -1.35 -52.68 6.71
N ALA A 5 -0.68 -53.74 6.30
CA ALA A 5 -0.73 -55.04 6.96
C ALA A 5 0.36 -55.19 8.02
N THR A 6 1.56 -54.67 7.79
CA THR A 6 2.74 -54.85 8.64
C THR A 6 3.17 -53.61 9.40
N GLY A 7 2.81 -52.43 8.90
CA GLY A 7 3.30 -51.16 9.42
C GLY A 7 4.72 -50.84 8.97
N ASP A 8 5.35 -51.64 8.13
CA ASP A 8 6.72 -51.47 7.68
C ASP A 8 6.82 -50.31 6.67
N PRO A 9 7.93 -49.53 6.67
CA PRO A 9 8.15 -48.49 5.69
C PRO A 9 8.33 -49.07 4.29
N LEU A 10 7.67 -48.46 3.31
CA LEU A 10 7.75 -48.88 1.90
C LEU A 10 8.75 -47.98 1.15
N ALA A 11 9.91 -48.58 0.83
CA ALA A 11 10.96 -47.93 0.01
C ALA A 11 10.68 -48.08 -1.48
N GLY A 12 10.92 -47.02 -2.27
CA GLY A 12 10.77 -47.03 -3.72
C GLY A 12 9.34 -46.80 -4.23
N VAL A 13 8.39 -46.43 -3.38
CA VAL A 13 7.07 -46.01 -3.82
C VAL A 13 7.17 -44.78 -4.69
N ASN A 14 6.58 -44.81 -5.88
CA ASN A 14 6.58 -43.68 -6.79
C ASN A 14 5.42 -42.73 -6.45
N VAL A 15 5.76 -41.50 -5.99
CA VAL A 15 4.80 -40.48 -5.57
C VAL A 15 4.91 -39.29 -6.51
N PHE A 16 3.81 -38.89 -7.16
CA PHE A 16 3.84 -37.76 -8.08
C PHE A 16 2.53 -36.97 -8.13
N LEU A 17 2.62 -35.71 -8.49
CA LEU A 17 1.48 -34.85 -8.71
C LEU A 17 0.95 -35.00 -10.13
N GLU A 18 -0.28 -35.50 -10.27
CA GLU A 18 -0.88 -35.76 -11.56
C GLU A 18 -0.89 -34.57 -12.49
N GLY A 19 -0.51 -34.82 -13.74
CA GLY A 19 -0.46 -33.76 -14.76
C GLY A 19 0.69 -32.76 -14.61
N THR A 20 1.64 -33.01 -13.69
CA THR A 20 2.84 -32.21 -13.47
C THR A 20 4.11 -33.10 -13.60
N PRO A 21 5.29 -32.48 -13.74
CA PRO A 21 6.55 -33.22 -13.68
C PRO A 21 7.05 -33.49 -12.24
N HIS A 22 6.33 -33.04 -11.23
CA HIS A 22 6.76 -33.09 -9.84
C HIS A 22 6.48 -34.45 -9.21
N GLY A 23 7.51 -35.09 -8.71
CA GLY A 23 7.41 -36.40 -8.04
C GLY A 23 8.70 -36.82 -7.36
N ALA A 24 8.58 -37.79 -6.48
CA ALA A 24 9.71 -38.40 -5.78
C ALA A 24 9.43 -39.90 -5.54
N ALA A 25 10.49 -40.67 -5.30
CA ALA A 25 10.37 -42.02 -4.76
C ALA A 25 10.67 -41.98 -3.26
N THR A 26 9.99 -42.83 -2.47
CA THR A 26 10.28 -43.00 -1.06
C THR A 26 11.67 -43.58 -0.82
N ASP A 27 12.32 -43.14 0.24
CA ASP A 27 13.61 -43.67 0.69
C ASP A 27 13.44 -44.96 1.53
N LYS A 28 14.54 -45.46 2.10
CA LYS A 28 14.55 -46.67 2.92
C LYS A 28 13.69 -46.62 4.19
N PHE A 29 13.31 -45.43 4.60
CA PHE A 29 12.44 -45.17 5.75
C PHE A 29 10.97 -44.90 5.32
N GLY A 30 10.66 -45.04 4.03
CA GLY A 30 9.33 -44.73 3.50
C GLY A 30 9.06 -43.23 3.37
N GLU A 31 10.06 -42.35 3.52
CA GLU A 31 9.92 -40.91 3.46
C GLU A 31 10.11 -40.35 2.04
N TYR A 32 9.38 -39.30 1.67
CA TYR A 32 9.54 -38.64 0.38
C TYR A 32 9.37 -37.13 0.53
N VAL A 33 10.05 -36.36 -0.33
CA VAL A 33 9.94 -34.90 -0.44
C VAL A 33 9.82 -34.51 -1.91
N ILE A 34 8.84 -33.68 -2.24
CA ILE A 34 8.67 -33.10 -3.56
C ILE A 34 8.81 -31.61 -3.40
N LEU A 35 9.88 -31.01 -3.96
CA LEU A 35 10.20 -29.60 -3.83
C LEU A 35 9.69 -28.78 -5.02
N ASN A 36 9.62 -27.45 -4.82
CA ASN A 36 9.36 -26.47 -5.85
C ASN A 36 8.02 -26.65 -6.57
N ILE A 37 6.99 -27.02 -5.83
CA ILE A 37 5.62 -27.14 -6.33
C ILE A 37 4.99 -25.75 -6.31
N PRO A 38 4.49 -25.20 -7.43
CA PRO A 38 3.75 -23.95 -7.43
C PRO A 38 2.51 -24.02 -6.53
N PRO A 39 2.08 -22.92 -5.90
CA PRO A 39 0.82 -22.89 -5.17
C PRO A 39 -0.36 -23.28 -6.06
N GLY A 40 -1.26 -24.09 -5.53
CA GLY A 40 -2.41 -24.59 -6.29
C GLY A 40 -3.02 -25.85 -5.68
N ASP A 41 -4.09 -26.34 -6.31
CA ASP A 41 -4.76 -27.57 -5.93
C ASP A 41 -4.30 -28.72 -6.83
N TYR A 42 -3.89 -29.83 -6.22
CA TYR A 42 -3.29 -30.97 -6.93
C TYR A 42 -3.96 -32.31 -6.55
N THR A 43 -3.77 -33.29 -7.42
CA THR A 43 -4.03 -34.70 -7.12
C THR A 43 -2.68 -35.43 -6.98
N LEU A 44 -2.41 -36.00 -5.82
CA LEU A 44 -1.22 -36.77 -5.55
C LEU A 44 -1.53 -38.24 -5.81
N ARG A 45 -0.65 -38.92 -6.55
CA ARG A 45 -0.75 -40.36 -6.84
C ARG A 45 0.47 -41.06 -6.28
N ALA A 46 0.22 -42.14 -5.53
CA ALA A 46 1.23 -43.05 -5.02
C ALA A 46 1.02 -44.43 -5.64
N SER A 47 2.08 -45.01 -6.23
CA SER A 47 2.04 -46.31 -6.87
C SER A 47 3.25 -47.14 -6.50
N TYR A 48 3.02 -48.42 -6.19
CA TYR A 48 4.07 -49.40 -5.86
C TYR A 48 3.66 -50.79 -6.37
N ILE A 49 4.63 -51.56 -6.83
CA ILE A 49 4.35 -52.92 -7.38
C ILE A 49 3.78 -53.80 -6.29
N GLY A 50 2.65 -54.46 -6.55
CA GLY A 50 1.95 -55.34 -5.60
C GLY A 50 0.99 -54.63 -4.63
N PHE A 51 0.85 -53.30 -4.73
CA PHE A 51 -0.04 -52.47 -3.89
C PHE A 51 -1.07 -51.71 -4.74
N ALA A 52 -2.24 -51.47 -4.12
CA ALA A 52 -3.26 -50.61 -4.74
C ALA A 52 -2.73 -49.21 -4.98
N THR A 53 -3.06 -48.60 -6.14
CA THR A 53 -2.70 -47.25 -6.43
C THR A 53 -3.55 -46.28 -5.60
N TYR A 54 -2.92 -45.37 -4.86
CA TYR A 54 -3.60 -44.35 -4.09
C TYR A 54 -3.62 -43.02 -4.84
N ARG A 55 -4.80 -42.40 -4.93
CA ARG A 55 -5.02 -41.04 -5.44
C ARG A 55 -5.64 -40.17 -4.37
N VAL A 56 -4.96 -39.11 -3.98
CA VAL A 56 -5.48 -38.12 -3.04
C VAL A 56 -5.77 -36.86 -3.80
N GLN A 57 -7.05 -36.51 -3.91
CA GLN A 57 -7.55 -35.31 -4.60
C GLN A 57 -7.60 -34.10 -3.67
N ASN A 58 -7.63 -32.90 -4.25
CA ASN A 58 -7.77 -31.60 -3.54
C ASN A 58 -6.66 -31.29 -2.53
N ILE A 59 -5.43 -31.73 -2.79
CA ILE A 59 -4.27 -31.34 -2.00
C ILE A 59 -3.91 -29.90 -2.35
N ARG A 60 -4.04 -28.99 -1.39
CA ARG A 60 -3.59 -27.61 -1.53
C ARG A 60 -2.12 -27.49 -1.17
N VAL A 61 -1.34 -26.99 -2.12
CA VAL A 61 0.02 -26.51 -1.90
C VAL A 61 -0.02 -24.99 -1.84
N SER A 62 0.57 -24.39 -0.81
CA SER A 62 0.58 -22.97 -0.58
C SER A 62 2.00 -22.42 -0.51
N LEU A 63 2.15 -21.11 -0.76
CA LEU A 63 3.42 -20.41 -0.82
C LEU A 63 4.23 -20.56 0.48
N ASP A 64 5.52 -20.93 0.36
CA ASP A 64 6.49 -21.09 1.46
C ASP A 64 6.00 -22.01 2.59
N ARG A 65 5.31 -23.11 2.25
CA ARG A 65 4.77 -24.07 3.20
C ARG A 65 5.05 -25.51 2.80
N THR A 66 5.20 -26.37 3.82
CA THR A 66 5.26 -27.83 3.66
C THR A 66 3.87 -28.43 3.82
N THR A 67 3.41 -29.16 2.81
CA THR A 67 2.17 -29.96 2.87
C THR A 67 2.51 -31.41 3.16
N ASN A 68 2.26 -31.88 4.38
CA ASN A 68 2.54 -33.25 4.79
C ASN A 68 1.40 -34.18 4.38
N ARG A 69 1.75 -35.33 3.78
CA ARG A 69 0.80 -36.39 3.42
C ARG A 69 1.40 -37.77 3.65
N ASP A 70 0.77 -38.51 4.53
CA ASP A 70 1.12 -39.89 4.82
C ASP A 70 0.15 -40.82 4.11
N PHE A 71 0.65 -42.01 3.74
CA PHE A 71 -0.11 -43.02 3.06
C PHE A 71 0.15 -44.36 3.73
N THR A 72 -0.92 -45.08 4.01
CA THR A 72 -0.89 -46.48 4.40
C THR A 72 -1.41 -47.30 3.21
N MET A 73 -0.52 -47.99 2.51
CA MET A 73 -0.82 -48.70 1.26
C MET A 73 -1.28 -50.13 1.53
N LYS A 74 -2.40 -50.51 0.91
CA LYS A 74 -2.89 -51.89 0.96
C LYS A 74 -2.37 -52.69 -0.21
N THR A 75 -2.05 -53.99 0.02
CA THR A 75 -1.72 -54.92 -1.05
C THR A 75 -2.89 -55.01 -2.04
N ALA A 76 -2.61 -54.95 -3.33
CA ALA A 76 -3.62 -55.08 -4.37
C ALA A 76 -4.03 -56.58 -4.50
N VAL A 77 -5.34 -56.83 -4.41
CA VAL A 77 -5.90 -58.17 -4.66
C VAL A 77 -6.11 -58.37 -6.17
N ILE A 78 -6.36 -57.30 -6.89
CA ILE A 78 -6.55 -57.27 -8.36
C ILE A 78 -5.60 -56.22 -8.94
N GLU A 79 -4.93 -56.53 -10.03
CA GLU A 79 -4.04 -55.63 -10.72
C GLU A 79 -4.84 -54.43 -11.25
N GLY A 80 -4.40 -53.20 -10.89
CA GLY A 80 -5.07 -51.95 -11.25
C GLY A 80 -6.09 -51.42 -10.23
N GLU A 81 -6.20 -51.99 -9.04
CA GLU A 81 -7.04 -51.48 -7.96
C GLU A 81 -6.60 -50.03 -7.56
N GLU A 82 -7.55 -49.12 -7.50
CA GLU A 82 -7.31 -47.74 -7.18
C GLU A 82 -8.14 -47.29 -5.96
N VAL A 83 -7.48 -46.65 -5.00
CA VAL A 83 -8.10 -46.06 -3.82
C VAL A 83 -8.13 -44.54 -4.01
N ILE A 84 -9.31 -43.93 -4.12
CA ILE A 84 -9.47 -42.50 -4.24
C ILE A 84 -9.84 -41.89 -2.89
N VAL A 85 -9.02 -40.96 -2.41
CA VAL A 85 -9.24 -40.25 -1.16
C VAL A 85 -9.34 -38.76 -1.49
N VAL A 86 -10.32 -38.07 -0.90
CA VAL A 86 -10.39 -36.61 -0.96
C VAL A 86 -9.68 -36.07 0.27
N ALA A 87 -8.66 -35.24 0.08
CA ALA A 87 -7.88 -34.70 1.17
C ALA A 87 -8.72 -33.74 2.02
N ASP A 88 -8.73 -33.95 3.32
CA ASP A 88 -9.13 -32.93 4.27
C ASP A 88 -8.06 -31.84 4.31
N ARG A 89 -8.47 -30.59 4.14
CA ARG A 89 -7.56 -29.45 4.28
C ARG A 89 -7.43 -29.11 5.76
N PRO A 90 -6.26 -29.25 6.40
CA PRO A 90 -6.11 -28.84 7.78
C PRO A 90 -6.33 -27.33 7.91
N LEU A 91 -7.01 -26.90 8.97
CA LEU A 91 -7.19 -25.50 9.31
C LEU A 91 -5.99 -24.93 10.06
N VAL A 92 -5.33 -25.78 10.84
CA VAL A 92 -4.09 -25.50 11.56
C VAL A 92 -2.93 -26.14 10.82
N GLN A 93 -1.86 -25.39 10.67
CA GLN A 93 -0.67 -25.85 9.94
C GLN A 93 0.50 -25.98 10.91
N LYS A 94 1.04 -27.21 11.02
CA LYS A 94 2.06 -27.60 12.01
C LYS A 94 3.42 -26.91 11.79
N ASP A 95 3.70 -26.42 10.58
CA ASP A 95 4.97 -25.78 10.21
C ASP A 95 5.00 -24.27 10.42
N LEU A 96 4.09 -23.72 11.20
CA LEU A 96 3.88 -22.29 11.37
C LEU A 96 4.70 -21.75 12.54
N THR A 97 5.86 -21.17 12.26
CA THR A 97 6.77 -20.60 13.26
C THR A 97 6.52 -19.11 13.56
N ALA A 98 5.59 -18.45 12.84
CA ALA A 98 5.18 -17.06 13.06
C ALA A 98 3.76 -16.84 12.51
N SER A 99 3.04 -15.84 13.02
CA SER A 99 1.70 -15.51 12.53
C SER A 99 1.71 -15.10 11.08
N GLN A 100 0.96 -15.82 10.27
CA GLN A 100 0.75 -15.50 8.86
C GLN A 100 -0.62 -15.97 8.39
N LYS A 101 -1.18 -15.25 7.43
CA LYS A 101 -2.47 -15.58 6.80
C LYS A 101 -2.29 -15.68 5.29
N ILE A 102 -2.82 -16.77 4.73
CA ILE A 102 -2.94 -16.94 3.29
C ILE A 102 -4.42 -16.76 2.94
N THR A 103 -4.70 -15.89 1.97
CA THR A 103 -6.03 -15.70 1.40
C THR A 103 -6.00 -16.15 -0.05
N THR A 104 -6.82 -17.11 -0.39
CA THR A 104 -6.87 -17.72 -1.73
C THR A 104 -7.73 -16.91 -2.70
N SER A 105 -7.55 -17.16 -4.01
CA SER A 105 -8.37 -16.52 -5.05
C SER A 105 -9.87 -16.80 -4.86
N ASP A 106 -10.26 -17.97 -4.35
CA ASP A 106 -11.67 -18.32 -4.13
C ASP A 106 -12.28 -17.55 -2.97
N GLU A 107 -11.52 -17.32 -1.90
CA GLU A 107 -11.95 -16.45 -0.80
C GLU A 107 -12.09 -15.01 -1.25
N ILE A 108 -11.14 -14.50 -2.06
CA ILE A 108 -11.19 -13.13 -2.60
C ILE A 108 -12.43 -12.89 -3.48
N LYS A 109 -12.83 -13.87 -4.30
CA LYS A 109 -13.97 -13.75 -5.23
C LYS A 109 -15.31 -13.45 -4.54
N VAL A 110 -15.52 -13.95 -3.31
CA VAL A 110 -16.79 -13.77 -2.58
C VAL A 110 -16.81 -12.51 -1.71
N MET A 111 -15.66 -11.88 -1.47
CA MET A 111 -15.53 -10.69 -0.65
C MET A 111 -16.10 -9.44 -1.36
N PRO A 112 -16.78 -8.52 -0.64
CA PRO A 112 -17.14 -7.19 -1.14
C PRO A 112 -15.94 -6.22 -1.12
N VAL A 113 -14.92 -6.51 -1.94
CA VAL A 113 -13.70 -5.70 -2.06
C VAL A 113 -13.37 -5.42 -3.52
N GLU A 114 -12.75 -4.28 -3.82
CA GLU A 114 -12.35 -3.89 -5.17
C GLU A 114 -10.88 -4.18 -5.48
N THR A 115 -10.02 -4.10 -4.48
CA THR A 115 -8.57 -4.22 -4.62
C THR A 115 -8.01 -5.19 -3.60
N PHE A 116 -6.80 -5.69 -3.82
CA PHE A 116 -6.11 -6.53 -2.84
C PHE A 116 -5.80 -5.77 -1.52
N LEU A 117 -5.65 -4.44 -1.54
CA LEU A 117 -5.55 -3.63 -0.31
C LEU A 117 -6.85 -3.71 0.52
N GLY A 118 -8.01 -3.80 -0.15
CA GLY A 118 -9.28 -4.08 0.52
C GLY A 118 -9.28 -5.47 1.19
N VAL A 119 -8.72 -6.49 0.54
CA VAL A 119 -8.53 -7.83 1.16
C VAL A 119 -7.58 -7.74 2.35
N LEU A 120 -6.44 -7.04 2.18
CA LEU A 120 -5.44 -6.86 3.24
C LEU A 120 -6.04 -6.17 4.47
N SER A 121 -6.89 -5.16 4.27
CA SER A 121 -7.53 -4.41 5.37
C SER A 121 -8.49 -5.23 6.24
N THR A 122 -8.88 -6.45 5.79
CA THR A 122 -9.73 -7.36 6.55
C THR A 122 -8.94 -8.41 7.35
N GLN A 123 -7.60 -8.41 7.26
CA GLN A 123 -6.78 -9.40 7.95
C GLN A 123 -6.57 -9.03 9.42
N ALA A 124 -6.36 -10.06 10.27
CA ALA A 124 -6.05 -9.87 11.68
C ALA A 124 -4.80 -9.00 11.89
N GLY A 125 -4.88 -8.07 12.83
CA GLY A 125 -3.78 -7.15 13.14
C GLY A 125 -3.55 -6.06 12.07
N VAL A 126 -4.41 -5.95 11.06
CA VAL A 126 -4.34 -4.88 10.05
C VAL A 126 -5.37 -3.81 10.34
N ASN A 127 -4.91 -2.58 10.52
CA ASN A 127 -5.78 -1.42 10.67
C ASN A 127 -5.51 -0.38 9.59
N GLN A 128 -6.45 0.53 9.44
CA GLN A 128 -6.38 1.61 8.48
C GLN A 128 -6.30 2.93 9.22
N GLY A 129 -5.32 3.76 8.91
CA GLY A 129 -5.19 5.11 9.46
C GLY A 129 -6.23 6.08 8.92
N ALA A 130 -6.28 7.29 9.48
CA ALA A 130 -7.24 8.32 9.08
C ALA A 130 -7.08 8.76 7.62
N GLY A 131 -5.87 8.70 7.07
CA GLY A 131 -5.55 8.97 5.65
C GLY A 131 -5.86 7.80 4.69
N GLY A 132 -6.24 6.63 5.23
CA GLY A 132 -6.50 5.43 4.44
C GLY A 132 -5.30 4.48 4.30
N GLU A 133 -4.14 4.86 4.83
CA GLU A 133 -2.93 4.03 4.89
C GLU A 133 -3.14 2.79 5.76
N LEU A 134 -2.45 1.69 5.40
CA LEU A 134 -2.54 0.44 6.15
C LEU A 134 -1.38 0.31 7.15
N HIS A 135 -1.69 -0.23 8.30
CA HIS A 135 -0.75 -0.52 9.38
C HIS A 135 -0.89 -1.99 9.77
N ILE A 136 0.24 -2.68 9.98
CA ILE A 136 0.25 -4.06 10.46
C ILE A 136 0.77 -4.07 11.90
N ARG A 137 -0.07 -4.55 12.84
CA ARG A 137 0.27 -4.65 14.27
C ARG A 137 0.91 -3.37 14.80
N GLY A 138 0.23 -2.24 14.60
CA GLY A 138 0.64 -0.94 15.11
C GLY A 138 1.92 -0.34 14.51
N GLY A 139 2.58 -1.00 13.56
CA GLY A 139 3.72 -0.43 12.84
C GLY A 139 3.29 0.74 11.94
N ARG A 140 4.26 1.55 11.50
CA ARG A 140 4.02 2.60 10.53
C ARG A 140 3.66 1.99 9.17
N SER A 141 2.86 2.67 8.38
CA SER A 141 2.44 2.19 7.05
C SER A 141 3.63 1.97 6.09
N ASN A 142 4.72 2.73 6.26
CA ASN A 142 5.95 2.57 5.49
C ASN A 142 6.84 1.39 5.91
N GLU A 143 6.46 0.65 6.93
CA GLU A 143 7.20 -0.51 7.43
C GLU A 143 6.75 -1.83 6.81
N ILE A 144 5.76 -1.79 5.89
CA ILE A 144 5.24 -2.98 5.21
C ILE A 144 6.04 -3.24 3.94
N GLY A 145 6.55 -4.47 3.80
CA GLY A 145 7.18 -4.94 2.57
C GLY A 145 6.15 -5.54 1.60
N TYR A 146 6.07 -5.02 0.36
CA TYR A 146 5.19 -5.54 -0.67
C TYR A 146 5.98 -6.29 -1.74
N TYR A 147 5.53 -7.50 -2.05
CA TYR A 147 6.16 -8.40 -3.01
C TYR A 147 5.13 -8.98 -3.98
N ILE A 148 5.54 -9.15 -5.23
CA ILE A 148 4.79 -9.90 -6.25
C ILE A 148 5.69 -11.01 -6.78
N ASP A 149 5.25 -12.26 -6.70
CA ASP A 149 6.03 -13.46 -7.05
C ASP A 149 7.45 -13.47 -6.41
N GLY A 150 7.58 -12.88 -5.19
CA GLY A 150 8.83 -12.79 -4.43
C GLY A 150 9.75 -11.61 -4.79
N VAL A 151 9.33 -10.73 -5.72
CA VAL A 151 10.03 -9.49 -6.10
C VAL A 151 9.43 -8.29 -5.38
N SER A 152 10.26 -7.44 -4.79
CA SER A 152 9.81 -6.20 -4.15
C SER A 152 9.25 -5.23 -5.19
N VAL A 153 8.06 -4.68 -4.90
CA VAL A 153 7.36 -3.68 -5.72
C VAL A 153 7.15 -2.38 -4.94
N ALA A 154 8.01 -2.10 -3.96
CA ALA A 154 7.95 -0.87 -3.18
C ALA A 154 8.39 0.33 -4.02
N ASN A 155 7.69 1.46 -3.84
CA ASN A 155 8.07 2.73 -4.46
C ASN A 155 9.26 3.34 -3.68
N PRO A 156 10.39 3.68 -4.32
CA PRO A 156 11.56 4.21 -3.63
C PRO A 156 11.34 5.58 -2.97
N PHE A 157 10.46 6.42 -3.51
CA PHE A 157 10.13 7.72 -2.91
C PHE A 157 9.27 7.58 -1.66
N PHE A 158 8.34 6.60 -1.68
CA PHE A 158 7.39 6.36 -0.62
C PHE A 158 7.44 4.88 -0.27
N THR A 159 8.01 4.54 0.84
CA THR A 159 8.01 3.16 1.33
C THR A 159 6.60 2.62 1.61
N ASN A 160 5.58 3.48 1.66
CA ASN A 160 4.16 3.10 1.90
C ASN A 160 3.41 2.63 0.67
N GLY A 161 4.00 2.72 -0.50
CA GLY A 161 3.25 2.58 -1.73
C GLY A 161 3.56 1.27 -2.41
N LEU A 162 2.54 0.54 -2.76
CA LEU A 162 2.63 -0.33 -3.89
C LEU A 162 2.91 0.54 -5.12
N ALA A 163 4.04 0.34 -5.75
CA ALA A 163 4.31 1.00 -7.02
C ALA A 163 3.30 0.55 -8.09
N VAL A 164 2.76 -0.67 -7.98
CA VAL A 164 1.86 -1.26 -8.99
C VAL A 164 0.59 -1.80 -8.36
N ASN A 165 -0.57 -1.47 -8.90
CA ASN A 165 -1.85 -2.06 -8.52
C ASN A 165 -2.21 -3.18 -9.51
N ILE A 166 -2.81 -4.27 -9.02
CA ILE A 166 -3.18 -5.43 -9.82
C ILE A 166 -4.65 -5.80 -9.61
N SER A 167 -5.24 -6.45 -10.63
CA SER A 167 -6.59 -7.02 -10.51
C SER A 167 -6.61 -8.17 -9.51
N ASN A 168 -7.60 -8.20 -8.63
CA ASN A 168 -7.84 -9.32 -7.72
C ASN A 168 -8.02 -10.65 -8.45
N LYS A 169 -8.51 -10.64 -9.69
CA LYS A 169 -8.70 -11.83 -10.51
C LYS A 169 -7.40 -12.48 -10.94
N ALA A 170 -6.31 -11.71 -11.01
CA ALA A 170 -4.98 -12.21 -11.37
C ALA A 170 -4.26 -12.90 -10.21
N ILE A 171 -4.71 -12.71 -8.98
CA ILE A 171 -4.08 -13.23 -7.77
C ILE A 171 -4.48 -14.68 -7.56
N GLU A 172 -3.49 -15.57 -7.35
CA GLU A 172 -3.69 -16.95 -6.91
C GLU A 172 -3.78 -17.03 -5.40
N GLU A 173 -2.84 -16.40 -4.71
CA GLU A 173 -2.77 -16.31 -3.26
C GLU A 173 -2.20 -14.96 -2.81
N MET A 174 -2.70 -14.45 -1.69
CA MET A 174 -2.10 -13.37 -0.94
C MET A 174 -1.63 -13.91 0.41
N LYS A 175 -0.33 -13.84 0.66
CA LYS A 175 0.29 -14.20 1.94
C LYS A 175 0.62 -12.92 2.70
N VAL A 176 0.11 -12.81 3.92
CA VAL A 176 0.41 -11.71 4.85
C VAL A 176 1.13 -12.30 6.06
N VAL A 177 2.36 -11.89 6.29
CA VAL A 177 3.14 -12.26 7.48
C VAL A 177 3.18 -11.06 8.41
N SER A 178 2.58 -11.18 9.57
CA SER A 178 2.51 -10.13 10.59
C SER A 178 3.43 -10.37 11.79
N GLY A 179 3.96 -11.59 11.91
CA GLY A 179 4.95 -11.99 12.92
C GLY A 179 6.39 -11.81 12.45
N ALA A 180 7.34 -12.46 13.11
CA ALA A 180 8.74 -12.47 12.70
C ALA A 180 8.89 -13.25 11.37
N PHE A 181 9.09 -12.52 10.28
CA PHE A 181 9.21 -13.10 8.94
C PHE A 181 10.64 -13.60 8.66
N ASN A 182 10.75 -14.54 7.73
CA ASN A 182 11.98 -15.24 7.37
C ASN A 182 13.10 -14.30 6.89
N ALA A 183 14.37 -14.76 6.96
CA ALA A 183 15.56 -13.98 6.61
C ALA A 183 15.63 -13.57 5.12
N GLU A 184 14.87 -14.23 4.25
CA GLU A 184 14.75 -13.88 2.82
C GLU A 184 14.13 -12.50 2.55
N TYR A 185 13.32 -11.99 3.50
CA TYR A 185 12.67 -10.68 3.41
C TYR A 185 13.47 -9.63 4.18
N GLY A 186 13.66 -8.46 3.59
CA GLY A 186 14.39 -7.34 4.19
C GLY A 186 13.71 -6.00 3.92
N ASN A 187 14.30 -4.93 4.45
CA ASN A 187 13.81 -3.56 4.33
C ASN A 187 12.33 -3.39 4.67
N ALA A 188 11.89 -4.06 5.73
CA ALA A 188 10.55 -4.00 6.31
C ALA A 188 10.63 -4.28 7.81
N MET A 189 9.74 -3.68 8.62
CA MET A 189 9.76 -3.79 10.09
C MET A 189 8.43 -4.26 10.68
N SER A 190 7.30 -4.09 9.98
CA SER A 190 5.99 -4.40 10.56
C SER A 190 5.32 -5.62 9.97
N GLY A 191 5.55 -5.95 8.71
CA GLY A 191 4.98 -7.11 8.07
C GLY A 191 5.33 -7.24 6.59
N ILE A 192 5.03 -8.39 6.02
CA ILE A 192 5.25 -8.71 4.61
C ILE A 192 3.91 -9.07 3.96
N VAL A 193 3.66 -8.51 2.79
CA VAL A 193 2.56 -8.87 1.89
C VAL A 193 3.15 -9.40 0.60
N ASN A 194 2.96 -10.69 0.34
CA ASN A 194 3.44 -11.33 -0.87
C ASN A 194 2.26 -11.84 -1.70
N LEU A 195 2.14 -11.36 -2.92
CA LEU A 195 1.10 -11.71 -3.88
C LEU A 195 1.65 -12.70 -4.89
N GLN A 196 1.05 -13.87 -4.95
CA GLN A 196 1.35 -14.85 -5.98
C GLN A 196 0.40 -14.66 -7.15
N ILE A 197 0.93 -14.44 -8.33
CA ILE A 197 0.15 -14.30 -9.56
C ILE A 197 -0.09 -15.67 -10.19
N LYS A 198 -1.31 -15.89 -10.70
CA LYS A 198 -1.70 -17.09 -11.41
C LYS A 198 -0.77 -17.38 -12.59
N ASP A 199 -0.32 -18.61 -12.72
CA ASP A 199 0.30 -19.11 -13.95
C ASP A 199 -0.78 -19.42 -14.99
N GLY A 200 -0.42 -19.49 -16.25
CA GLY A 200 -1.31 -19.96 -17.30
C GLY A 200 -1.62 -21.48 -17.15
N GLY A 201 -2.87 -21.83 -17.26
CA GLY A 201 -3.37 -23.19 -17.19
C GLY A 201 -3.11 -24.02 -18.46
N LYS A 202 -3.43 -25.32 -18.43
CA LYS A 202 -3.40 -26.20 -19.60
C LYS A 202 -4.61 -26.03 -20.54
N LYS A 203 -5.66 -25.35 -20.08
CA LYS A 203 -6.87 -25.00 -20.84
C LYS A 203 -7.03 -23.49 -20.81
N HIS A 204 -7.67 -22.97 -21.85
CA HIS A 204 -8.04 -21.56 -21.87
C HIS A 204 -9.18 -21.30 -20.87
N HIS A 205 -8.99 -20.30 -20.04
CA HIS A 205 -10.00 -19.77 -19.15
C HIS A 205 -9.98 -18.24 -19.26
N GLY A 206 -11.14 -17.65 -19.17
CA GLY A 206 -11.25 -16.20 -19.19
C GLY A 206 -12.39 -15.71 -18.32
N SER A 207 -12.29 -14.45 -17.94
CA SER A 207 -13.33 -13.75 -17.20
C SER A 207 -13.38 -12.31 -17.66
N LEU A 208 -14.57 -11.83 -17.97
CA LEU A 208 -14.82 -10.42 -18.27
C LEU A 208 -15.93 -9.92 -17.38
N SER A 209 -15.71 -8.82 -16.69
CA SER A 209 -16.72 -8.20 -15.85
C SER A 209 -16.81 -6.71 -16.08
N TYR A 210 -18.03 -6.21 -16.05
CA TYR A 210 -18.36 -4.81 -16.03
C TYR A 210 -19.19 -4.50 -14.79
N GLN A 211 -18.86 -3.40 -14.14
CA GLN A 211 -19.63 -2.91 -13.00
C GLN A 211 -19.79 -1.41 -13.14
N SER A 212 -20.94 -0.93 -12.71
CA SER A 212 -21.26 0.49 -12.72
C SER A 212 -22.12 0.85 -11.52
N GLY A 213 -22.05 2.12 -11.10
CA GLY A 213 -22.82 2.58 -9.94
C GLY A 213 -22.43 3.97 -9.50
N ASP A 214 -22.93 4.37 -8.33
CA ASP A 214 -22.69 5.70 -7.77
C ASP A 214 -22.73 5.70 -6.25
N HIS A 215 -22.43 6.87 -5.71
CA HIS A 215 -22.64 7.18 -4.30
C HIS A 215 -24.03 7.77 -4.09
N GLN A 216 -24.65 7.40 -2.98
CA GLN A 216 -25.96 7.92 -2.60
C GLN A 216 -26.05 8.08 -1.07
N SER A 217 -26.43 9.26 -0.63
CA SER A 217 -26.59 9.57 0.78
C SER A 217 -27.75 10.52 1.00
N SER A 218 -28.34 10.48 2.19
CA SER A 218 -29.32 11.49 2.63
C SER A 218 -28.65 12.75 3.22
N HIS A 219 -27.32 12.76 3.32
CA HIS A 219 -26.52 13.83 3.94
C HIS A 219 -26.13 14.88 2.91
N THR A 220 -27.13 15.54 2.30
CA THR A 220 -26.95 16.58 1.26
C THR A 220 -26.31 17.85 1.82
N GLU A 221 -26.52 18.11 3.12
CA GLU A 221 -25.89 19.21 3.83
C GLU A 221 -24.37 19.09 3.89
N LEU A 222 -23.86 17.85 3.80
CA LEU A 222 -22.43 17.55 3.86
C LEU A 222 -21.82 17.29 2.49
N PHE A 223 -22.51 16.52 1.67
CA PHE A 223 -22.04 16.11 0.33
C PHE A 223 -22.88 16.78 -0.74
N THR A 224 -22.30 17.76 -1.41
CA THR A 224 -22.94 18.47 -2.53
C THR A 224 -23.26 17.49 -3.67
N ASN A 225 -24.46 17.59 -4.26
CA ASN A 225 -24.94 16.78 -5.41
C ASN A 225 -25.02 15.26 -5.15
N ILE A 226 -25.06 14.80 -3.90
CA ILE A 226 -25.02 13.36 -3.53
C ILE A 226 -26.39 12.67 -3.70
N ASP A 227 -27.47 13.42 -3.81
CA ASP A 227 -28.84 12.93 -4.03
C ASP A 227 -29.11 12.59 -5.51
N GLN A 228 -28.27 13.04 -6.42
CA GLN A 228 -28.35 12.79 -7.87
C GLN A 228 -27.70 11.46 -8.23
N PHE A 229 -28.38 10.34 -7.99
CA PHE A 229 -27.85 9.01 -8.29
C PHE A 229 -27.83 8.73 -9.81
N SER A 230 -26.66 8.33 -10.32
CA SER A 230 -26.47 7.89 -11.70
C SER A 230 -25.72 6.56 -11.77
N LEU A 231 -26.30 5.58 -12.42
CA LEU A 231 -25.65 4.26 -12.61
C LEU A 231 -24.35 4.33 -13.43
N PHE A 232 -24.01 5.47 -14.04
CA PHE A 232 -22.87 5.56 -14.96
C PHE A 232 -21.73 6.45 -14.45
N THR A 233 -21.79 6.92 -13.20
CA THR A 233 -20.77 7.77 -12.58
C THR A 233 -19.47 7.01 -12.33
N ASN A 234 -19.57 5.82 -11.76
CA ASN A 234 -18.41 4.96 -11.47
C ASN A 234 -18.45 3.71 -12.36
N LYS A 235 -17.39 3.47 -13.13
CA LYS A 235 -17.32 2.36 -14.07
C LYS A 235 -16.04 1.55 -13.83
N VAL A 236 -16.16 0.23 -13.84
CA VAL A 236 -15.03 -0.70 -13.79
C VAL A 236 -15.19 -1.78 -14.83
N LEU A 237 -14.21 -1.91 -15.71
CA LEU A 237 -14.08 -3.01 -16.64
C LEU A 237 -12.86 -3.85 -16.19
N ASP A 238 -13.05 -5.15 -15.95
CA ASP A 238 -12.00 -6.04 -15.47
C ASP A 238 -12.04 -7.35 -16.24
N GLY A 239 -10.98 -7.67 -16.96
CA GLY A 239 -10.83 -8.85 -17.78
C GLY A 239 -9.58 -9.65 -17.47
N THR A 240 -9.70 -10.97 -17.54
CA THR A 240 -8.55 -11.89 -17.45
C THR A 240 -8.70 -12.99 -18.49
N ILE A 241 -7.55 -13.38 -19.06
CA ILE A 241 -7.49 -14.56 -19.93
C ILE A 241 -6.17 -15.29 -19.64
N ASN A 242 -6.25 -16.61 -19.54
CA ASN A 242 -5.07 -17.44 -19.30
C ASN A 242 -5.21 -18.79 -20.03
N GLY A 243 -4.09 -19.45 -20.27
CA GLY A 243 -4.07 -20.75 -20.93
C GLY A 243 -2.75 -21.08 -21.61
N PRO A 244 -2.73 -22.13 -22.44
CA PRO A 244 -1.59 -22.42 -23.31
C PRO A 244 -1.47 -21.33 -24.38
N MET A 245 -0.24 -21.02 -24.80
CA MET A 245 0.00 -20.01 -25.84
C MET A 245 -0.69 -20.42 -27.16
N PRO A 246 -1.56 -19.58 -27.72
CA PRO A 246 -2.23 -19.90 -28.97
C PRO A 246 -1.22 -20.04 -30.12
N PHE A 247 -1.55 -20.81 -31.12
CA PHE A 247 -0.75 -21.03 -32.34
C PHE A 247 0.59 -21.77 -32.13
N MET A 248 0.91 -22.20 -30.89
CA MET A 248 2.09 -22.99 -30.60
C MET A 248 1.70 -24.42 -30.17
N SER A 249 2.01 -25.42 -31.03
CA SER A 249 1.80 -26.84 -30.73
C SER A 249 2.89 -27.35 -29.77
N ASN A 250 2.86 -26.95 -28.50
CA ASN A 250 3.93 -27.27 -27.53
C ASN A 250 3.43 -27.97 -26.25
N ASN A 251 2.30 -28.68 -26.32
CA ASN A 251 1.74 -29.48 -25.22
C ASN A 251 1.61 -28.73 -23.88
N GLY A 252 1.30 -27.43 -23.94
CA GLY A 252 1.16 -26.59 -22.75
C GLY A 252 2.48 -26.24 -22.05
N LYS A 253 3.63 -26.37 -22.72
CA LYS A 253 4.93 -25.93 -22.18
C LYS A 253 5.01 -24.40 -22.08
N PHE A 254 4.38 -23.69 -23.03
CA PHE A 254 4.32 -22.24 -23.00
C PHE A 254 2.90 -21.82 -22.67
N THR A 255 2.76 -21.10 -21.56
CA THR A 255 1.48 -20.65 -21.03
C THR A 255 1.51 -19.14 -20.76
N PHE A 256 0.34 -18.52 -20.74
CA PHE A 256 0.19 -17.09 -20.46
C PHE A 256 -0.96 -16.82 -19.49
N ASN A 257 -0.86 -15.71 -18.78
CA ASN A 257 -1.94 -15.10 -18.01
C ASN A 257 -1.90 -13.60 -18.23
N ILE A 258 -2.97 -13.04 -18.75
CA ILE A 258 -3.10 -11.61 -19.03
C ILE A 258 -4.31 -11.10 -18.26
N SER A 259 -4.17 -9.96 -17.59
CA SER A 259 -5.27 -9.24 -16.96
C SER A 259 -5.23 -7.76 -17.30
N ALA A 260 -6.41 -7.16 -17.45
CA ALA A 260 -6.60 -5.74 -17.68
C ALA A 260 -7.75 -5.24 -16.81
N ARG A 261 -7.53 -4.16 -16.07
CA ARG A 261 -8.56 -3.49 -15.28
C ARG A 261 -8.52 -2.00 -15.57
N TYR A 262 -9.62 -1.48 -16.07
CA TYR A 262 -9.85 -0.06 -16.21
C TYR A 262 -10.93 0.38 -15.23
N SER A 263 -10.69 1.47 -14.51
CA SER A 263 -11.67 2.08 -13.61
C SER A 263 -11.74 3.58 -13.85
N ASN A 264 -12.94 4.10 -13.90
CA ASN A 264 -13.23 5.53 -13.98
C ASN A 264 -14.29 5.89 -12.95
N SER A 265 -14.03 6.92 -12.16
CA SER A 265 -14.91 7.39 -11.09
C SER A 265 -14.86 8.92 -11.03
N GLU A 266 -15.99 9.56 -10.89
CA GLU A 266 -16.08 11.00 -10.60
C GLU A 266 -15.86 11.29 -9.11
N GLY A 267 -15.96 10.27 -8.24
CA GLY A 267 -15.90 10.41 -6.80
C GLY A 267 -17.25 10.88 -6.23
N TYR A 268 -17.19 11.41 -5.01
CA TYR A 268 -18.37 11.88 -4.26
C TYR A 268 -18.19 13.28 -3.69
N TYR A 269 -17.12 13.97 -4.05
CA TYR A 269 -16.90 15.37 -3.72
C TYR A 269 -17.17 16.22 -4.95
N TYR A 270 -18.14 17.10 -4.84
CA TYR A 270 -18.48 18.06 -5.88
C TYR A 270 -18.27 19.49 -5.36
N GLY A 271 -17.78 20.34 -6.24
CA GLY A 271 -17.80 21.80 -6.08
C GLY A 271 -18.89 22.41 -6.95
N ILE A 272 -19.12 23.69 -6.74
CA ILE A 272 -20.01 24.51 -7.55
C ILE A 272 -19.12 25.54 -8.26
N ARG A 273 -19.15 25.62 -9.57
CA ARG A 273 -18.36 26.60 -10.33
C ARG A 273 -19.01 27.95 -10.25
N GLU A 274 -18.87 28.67 -9.14
CA GLU A 274 -19.29 30.07 -8.99
C GLU A 274 -18.22 31.01 -9.51
N HIS A 275 -16.95 30.66 -9.24
CA HIS A 275 -15.80 31.43 -9.66
C HIS A 275 -14.99 30.68 -10.71
N THR A 276 -14.35 31.44 -11.60
CA THR A 276 -13.30 30.98 -12.49
C THR A 276 -11.92 31.32 -11.93
N ILE A 277 -10.88 30.69 -12.49
CA ILE A 277 -9.49 31.01 -12.09
C ILE A 277 -9.10 32.46 -12.40
N ASN A 278 -9.78 33.11 -13.34
CA ASN A 278 -9.52 34.47 -13.80
C ASN A 278 -10.32 35.54 -13.05
N ASP A 279 -11.21 35.18 -12.15
CA ASP A 279 -12.02 36.10 -11.40
C ASP A 279 -11.15 36.92 -10.42
N SER A 280 -11.56 38.13 -10.18
CA SER A 280 -10.93 39.10 -9.32
C SER A 280 -11.79 39.37 -8.10
N ALA A 281 -11.16 39.70 -6.96
CA ALA A 281 -11.87 40.19 -5.78
C ALA A 281 -11.03 41.23 -5.06
N ASP A 282 -11.70 42.21 -4.46
CA ASP A 282 -11.07 43.27 -3.65
C ASP A 282 -11.81 43.42 -2.32
N PHE A 283 -11.15 43.06 -1.23
CA PHE A 283 -11.67 43.11 0.15
C PHE A 283 -11.06 44.19 1.00
N ARG A 284 -10.26 45.10 0.42
CA ARG A 284 -9.54 46.13 1.14
C ARG A 284 -10.47 47.20 1.72
N ASP A 285 -11.55 47.53 1.00
CA ASP A 285 -12.62 48.37 1.52
C ASP A 285 -13.68 47.51 2.19
N SER A 286 -13.80 47.59 3.51
CA SER A 286 -14.76 46.80 4.28
C SER A 286 -16.22 47.15 3.99
N ASP A 287 -16.48 48.29 3.37
CA ASP A 287 -17.83 48.76 3.07
C ASP A 287 -18.27 48.43 1.65
N ASN A 288 -17.31 48.23 0.72
CA ASN A 288 -17.57 48.05 -0.69
C ASN A 288 -16.69 46.90 -1.22
N TRP A 289 -17.12 45.67 -1.00
CA TRP A 289 -16.45 44.49 -1.56
C TRP A 289 -16.76 44.35 -3.05
N TYR A 290 -15.74 44.01 -3.81
CA TYR A 290 -15.87 43.66 -5.20
C TYR A 290 -15.55 42.15 -5.36
N ILE A 291 -16.46 41.37 -5.92
CA ILE A 291 -16.33 39.93 -6.14
C ILE A 291 -16.85 39.62 -7.54
N GLU A 292 -15.98 39.11 -8.40
CA GLU A 292 -16.39 38.58 -9.69
C GLU A 292 -16.90 37.12 -9.56
N MET A 293 -17.97 36.81 -10.26
CA MET A 293 -18.60 35.50 -10.32
C MET A 293 -18.91 35.13 -11.80
N ASN A 294 -17.90 34.72 -12.54
CA ASN A 294 -18.02 34.40 -13.96
C ASN A 294 -18.19 32.89 -14.20
N GLY A 295 -18.40 32.13 -13.14
CA GLY A 295 -18.70 30.69 -13.24
C GLY A 295 -20.12 30.42 -13.73
N ASP A 296 -20.36 29.20 -14.20
CA ASP A 296 -21.65 28.75 -14.76
C ASP A 296 -22.57 28.09 -13.72
N SER A 297 -22.19 28.08 -12.45
CA SER A 297 -22.87 27.43 -11.32
C SER A 297 -23.10 25.93 -11.48
N THR A 298 -22.37 25.27 -12.35
CA THR A 298 -22.48 23.81 -12.56
C THR A 298 -21.78 23.04 -11.44
N PHE A 299 -22.27 21.83 -11.17
CA PHE A 299 -21.60 20.88 -10.27
C PHE A 299 -20.40 20.23 -10.96
N VAL A 300 -19.22 20.36 -10.36
CA VAL A 300 -17.96 19.86 -10.90
C VAL A 300 -17.39 18.78 -9.98
N PRO A 301 -17.09 17.56 -10.51
CA PRO A 301 -16.39 16.54 -9.73
C PRO A 301 -15.00 17.01 -9.29
N MET A 302 -14.73 16.99 -7.98
CA MET A 302 -13.45 17.46 -7.40
C MET A 302 -12.51 16.30 -6.98
N SER A 303 -12.96 15.07 -7.08
CA SER A 303 -12.12 13.89 -6.80
C SER A 303 -12.19 12.83 -7.90
N PRO A 304 -12.25 13.22 -9.19
CA PRO A 304 -12.30 12.25 -10.28
C PRO A 304 -11.00 11.43 -10.31
N ARG A 305 -11.15 10.16 -10.70
CA ARG A 305 -10.02 9.24 -10.81
C ARG A 305 -10.25 8.28 -11.98
N ASN A 306 -9.26 8.13 -12.82
CA ASN A 306 -9.18 7.03 -13.76
C ASN A 306 -7.89 6.24 -13.53
N ASN A 307 -7.95 4.92 -13.67
CA ASN A 307 -6.79 4.06 -13.55
C ASN A 307 -6.89 2.93 -14.59
N LEU A 308 -5.73 2.62 -15.18
CA LEU A 308 -5.52 1.45 -16.02
C LEU A 308 -4.46 0.57 -15.38
N ASN A 309 -4.78 -0.70 -15.16
CA ASN A 309 -3.84 -1.70 -14.66
C ASN A 309 -3.79 -2.83 -15.68
N LEU A 310 -2.60 -3.12 -16.18
CA LEU A 310 -2.34 -4.21 -17.13
C LEU A 310 -1.32 -5.14 -16.51
N MET A 311 -1.51 -6.43 -16.67
CA MET A 311 -0.56 -7.45 -16.24
C MET A 311 -0.49 -8.56 -17.30
N GLY A 312 0.74 -8.95 -17.64
CA GLY A 312 1.05 -10.12 -18.45
C GLY A 312 2.09 -10.99 -17.76
N LYS A 313 1.79 -12.28 -17.61
CA LYS A 313 2.74 -13.29 -17.14
C LYS A 313 2.84 -14.41 -18.17
N PHE A 314 4.04 -14.62 -18.68
CA PHE A 314 4.34 -15.64 -19.69
C PHE A 314 5.30 -16.66 -19.06
N THR A 315 4.95 -17.92 -19.12
CA THR A 315 5.72 -19.00 -18.49
C THR A 315 6.08 -20.05 -19.52
N TYR A 316 7.37 -20.29 -19.68
CA TYR A 316 7.91 -21.33 -20.56
C TYR A 316 8.62 -22.41 -19.75
N ARG A 317 8.12 -23.64 -19.84
CA ARG A 317 8.75 -24.82 -19.26
C ARG A 317 9.72 -25.41 -20.27
N VAL A 318 10.99 -25.00 -20.19
CA VAL A 318 12.08 -25.46 -21.06
C VAL A 318 12.23 -26.98 -20.92
N SER A 319 12.24 -27.46 -19.68
CA SER A 319 12.25 -28.88 -19.30
C SER A 319 11.37 -29.08 -18.06
N PRO A 320 11.15 -30.34 -17.62
CA PRO A 320 10.49 -30.62 -16.34
C PRO A 320 11.15 -29.95 -15.14
N LEU A 321 12.46 -29.67 -15.22
CA LEU A 321 13.27 -29.09 -14.13
C LEU A 321 13.53 -27.61 -14.29
N LEU A 322 13.30 -27.03 -15.47
CA LEU A 322 13.65 -25.64 -15.78
C LEU A 322 12.45 -24.87 -16.30
N LYS A 323 12.05 -23.84 -15.55
CA LYS A 323 10.95 -22.91 -15.86
C LYS A 323 11.50 -21.48 -15.95
N VAL A 324 11.14 -20.79 -17.02
CA VAL A 324 11.38 -19.36 -17.21
C VAL A 324 10.05 -18.63 -17.22
N SER A 325 9.95 -17.58 -16.45
CA SER A 325 8.74 -16.74 -16.39
C SER A 325 9.10 -15.29 -16.62
N MET A 326 8.38 -14.62 -17.51
CA MET A 326 8.47 -13.20 -17.78
C MET A 326 7.17 -12.55 -17.30
N GLN A 327 7.28 -11.44 -16.56
CA GLN A 327 6.16 -10.70 -16.05
C GLN A 327 6.29 -9.23 -16.40
N MET A 328 5.17 -8.63 -16.83
CA MET A 328 5.03 -7.21 -17.12
C MET A 328 3.84 -6.67 -16.36
N LEU A 329 4.03 -5.58 -15.67
CA LEU A 329 2.98 -4.88 -14.91
C LEU A 329 3.00 -3.41 -15.31
N HIS A 330 1.83 -2.88 -15.61
CA HIS A 330 1.59 -1.44 -15.78
C HIS A 330 0.44 -1.00 -14.90
N SER A 331 0.63 0.09 -14.19
CA SER A 331 -0.42 0.73 -13.41
C SER A 331 -0.29 2.24 -13.54
N GLY A 332 -1.29 2.89 -14.07
CA GLY A 332 -1.26 4.33 -14.28
C GLY A 332 -2.63 4.96 -14.31
N GLY A 333 -2.66 6.28 -14.16
CA GLY A 333 -3.91 7.03 -14.24
C GLY A 333 -3.80 8.47 -13.80
N LYS A 334 -4.92 9.17 -13.88
CA LYS A 334 -5.08 10.56 -13.50
C LYS A 334 -6.08 10.67 -12.35
N SER A 335 -5.83 11.61 -11.45
CA SER A 335 -6.76 11.91 -10.35
C SER A 335 -6.66 13.37 -9.93
N LYS A 336 -7.76 13.88 -9.34
CA LYS A 336 -7.74 15.11 -8.54
C LYS A 336 -8.02 14.76 -7.09
N SER A 337 -7.54 15.60 -6.18
CA SER A 337 -7.86 15.51 -4.76
C SER A 337 -8.74 16.67 -4.35
N TYR A 338 -9.81 16.36 -3.61
CA TYR A 338 -10.69 17.39 -3.08
C TYR A 338 -9.92 18.38 -2.23
N SER A 339 -10.13 19.66 -2.51
CA SER A 339 -9.67 20.77 -1.70
C SER A 339 -10.87 21.63 -1.31
N HIS A 340 -11.16 21.70 -0.02
CA HIS A 340 -12.30 22.45 0.48
C HIS A 340 -12.22 23.96 0.19
N TYR A 341 -11.00 24.49 0.16
CA TYR A 341 -10.72 25.87 -0.22
C TYR A 341 -11.25 26.20 -1.63
N TYR A 342 -11.16 25.26 -2.57
CA TYR A 342 -11.60 25.42 -3.95
C TYR A 342 -13.05 24.96 -4.22
N LYS A 343 -13.90 24.77 -3.19
CA LYS A 343 -15.27 24.26 -3.37
C LYS A 343 -16.08 25.07 -4.38
N PHE A 344 -15.92 26.40 -4.40
CA PHE A 344 -16.61 27.31 -5.31
C PHE A 344 -15.77 27.78 -6.51
N ASN A 345 -14.52 27.31 -6.60
CA ASN A 345 -13.61 27.50 -7.72
C ASN A 345 -12.95 26.14 -8.06
N PRO A 346 -13.72 25.10 -8.46
CA PRO A 346 -13.22 23.74 -8.58
C PRO A 346 -12.12 23.56 -9.63
N ASP A 347 -12.06 24.43 -10.62
CA ASP A 347 -11.04 24.43 -11.67
C ASP A 347 -9.66 24.87 -11.16
N GLY A 348 -9.59 25.49 -9.97
CA GLY A 348 -8.35 25.88 -9.30
C GLY A 348 -7.51 24.72 -8.74
N THR A 349 -8.01 23.47 -8.77
CA THR A 349 -7.34 22.32 -8.17
C THR A 349 -6.40 21.59 -9.14
N SER A 350 -5.25 21.11 -8.62
CA SER A 350 -4.24 20.38 -9.41
C SER A 350 -4.69 18.98 -9.80
N THR A 351 -4.17 18.51 -10.92
CA THR A 351 -4.23 17.12 -11.40
C THR A 351 -2.97 16.37 -10.98
N SER A 352 -3.13 15.13 -10.56
CA SER A 352 -2.05 14.18 -10.35
C SER A 352 -2.11 13.08 -11.39
N GLU A 353 -0.98 12.78 -12.01
CA GLU A 353 -0.84 11.70 -12.99
C GLU A 353 0.30 10.77 -12.55
N SER A 354 0.08 9.47 -12.65
CA SER A 354 1.10 8.47 -12.32
C SER A 354 1.17 7.38 -13.37
N SER A 355 2.38 6.88 -13.60
CA SER A 355 2.66 5.73 -14.45
C SER A 355 3.72 4.87 -13.78
N ASN A 356 3.41 3.61 -13.53
CA ASN A 356 4.30 2.67 -12.89
C ASN A 356 4.40 1.44 -13.80
N ASN A 357 5.63 1.09 -14.16
CA ASN A 357 5.93 -0.05 -15.01
C ASN A 357 6.89 -0.98 -14.26
N ASN A 358 6.63 -2.26 -14.28
CA ASN A 358 7.54 -3.27 -13.76
C ASN A 358 7.69 -4.38 -14.78
N PHE A 359 8.92 -4.73 -15.06
CA PHE A 359 9.30 -5.89 -15.86
C PHE A 359 10.15 -6.81 -15.02
N SER A 360 9.85 -8.11 -15.02
CA SER A 360 10.69 -9.10 -14.34
C SER A 360 10.85 -10.37 -15.16
N LEU A 361 12.05 -10.96 -15.06
CA LEU A 361 12.40 -12.24 -15.63
C LEU A 361 12.86 -13.16 -14.50
N LYS A 362 12.16 -14.26 -14.32
CA LYS A 362 12.42 -15.26 -13.28
C LYS A 362 12.81 -16.59 -13.90
N LEU A 363 13.92 -17.11 -13.47
CA LEU A 363 14.41 -18.45 -13.76
C LEU A 363 14.23 -19.30 -12.50
N ASN A 364 13.59 -20.47 -12.64
CA ASN A 364 13.43 -21.44 -11.58
C ASN A 364 13.95 -22.78 -12.10
N HIS A 365 15.00 -23.33 -11.45
CA HIS A 365 15.68 -24.54 -11.89
C HIS A 365 15.92 -25.52 -10.75
N ALA A 366 15.31 -26.68 -10.85
CA ALA A 366 15.58 -27.80 -9.97
C ALA A 366 16.86 -28.52 -10.42
N LEU A 367 17.87 -28.53 -9.54
CA LEU A 367 19.17 -29.19 -9.81
C LEU A 367 19.11 -30.72 -9.58
N GLY A 368 18.02 -31.15 -8.99
CA GLY A 368 17.77 -32.56 -8.68
C GLY A 368 16.53 -32.70 -7.80
N LYS A 369 16.42 -33.79 -7.06
CA LYS A 369 15.28 -34.08 -6.20
C LYS A 369 15.25 -33.23 -4.91
N ARG A 370 16.41 -32.72 -4.47
CA ARG A 370 16.59 -32.10 -3.15
C ARG A 370 17.04 -30.63 -3.20
N SER A 371 17.33 -30.10 -4.38
CA SER A 371 17.82 -28.72 -4.47
C SER A 371 17.26 -28.01 -5.69
N PHE A 372 16.97 -26.73 -5.54
CA PHE A 372 16.60 -25.83 -6.63
C PHE A 372 17.13 -24.42 -6.36
N TYR A 373 17.18 -23.62 -7.40
CA TYR A 373 17.44 -22.19 -7.27
C TYR A 373 16.45 -21.36 -8.08
N GLU A 374 16.26 -20.14 -7.62
CA GLU A 374 15.50 -19.11 -8.29
C GLU A 374 16.41 -17.90 -8.53
N ALA A 375 16.47 -17.44 -9.76
CA ALA A 375 17.14 -16.18 -10.12
C ALA A 375 16.09 -15.24 -10.71
N ASN A 376 16.09 -14.02 -10.26
CA ASN A 376 15.19 -12.98 -10.75
C ASN A 376 15.96 -11.70 -11.06
N ILE A 377 15.67 -11.11 -12.21
CA ILE A 377 16.06 -9.74 -12.56
C ILE A 377 14.80 -8.94 -12.79
N SER A 378 14.71 -7.75 -12.21
CA SER A 378 13.57 -6.87 -12.42
C SER A 378 14.00 -5.44 -12.63
N PHE A 379 13.26 -4.76 -13.49
CA PHE A 379 13.36 -3.33 -13.75
C PHE A 379 12.00 -2.68 -13.46
N SER A 380 12.01 -1.61 -12.68
CA SER A 380 10.82 -0.82 -12.38
C SER A 380 11.07 0.65 -12.71
N ASN A 381 10.09 1.26 -13.35
CA ASN A 381 10.04 2.69 -13.59
C ASN A 381 8.77 3.25 -12.94
N THR A 382 8.90 4.33 -12.19
CA THR A 382 7.78 5.05 -11.58
C THR A 382 7.88 6.51 -11.95
N ASP A 383 6.85 7.04 -12.59
CA ASP A 383 6.69 8.46 -12.92
C ASP A 383 5.47 9.02 -12.22
N TYR A 384 5.61 10.18 -11.61
CA TYR A 384 4.54 10.96 -10.99
C TYR A 384 4.64 12.42 -11.40
N MET A 385 3.52 12.99 -11.80
CA MET A 385 3.40 14.40 -12.14
C MET A 385 2.20 15.00 -11.41
N GLY A 386 2.43 16.13 -10.73
CA GLY A 386 1.39 16.99 -10.18
C GLY A 386 1.44 18.34 -10.85
N TYR A 387 0.34 18.81 -11.42
CA TYR A 387 0.29 20.05 -12.19
C TYR A 387 -1.15 20.60 -12.24
N GLN A 388 -1.28 21.88 -12.55
CA GLN A 388 -2.60 22.52 -12.66
C GLN A 388 -3.20 22.38 -14.06
N PHE A 389 -2.56 22.91 -15.08
CA PHE A 389 -3.11 22.91 -16.45
C PHE A 389 -2.51 21.80 -17.29
N LYS A 390 -1.21 21.77 -17.40
CA LYS A 390 -0.46 20.76 -18.16
C LYS A 390 0.93 20.55 -17.56
N PRO A 391 1.56 19.39 -17.78
CA PRO A 391 2.95 19.18 -17.41
C PRO A 391 3.85 20.21 -18.10
N ILE A 392 4.90 20.65 -17.40
CA ILE A 392 5.89 21.58 -17.88
C ILE A 392 7.22 20.82 -18.03
N ASP A 393 7.75 20.81 -19.25
CA ASP A 393 9.04 20.22 -19.56
C ASP A 393 10.10 21.33 -19.67
N LEU A 394 10.88 21.49 -18.61
CA LEU A 394 11.96 22.50 -18.58
C LEU A 394 13.20 22.09 -19.39
N SER A 395 13.31 20.82 -19.80
CA SER A 395 14.42 20.35 -20.65
C SER A 395 14.23 20.74 -22.13
N SER A 396 12.99 20.98 -22.54
CA SER A 396 12.62 21.45 -23.88
C SER A 396 12.52 22.98 -24.00
N SER A 397 13.08 23.71 -23.03
CA SER A 397 13.10 25.17 -23.05
C SER A 397 13.90 25.71 -24.22
N VAL A 398 13.39 26.76 -24.83
CA VAL A 398 14.05 27.46 -25.95
C VAL A 398 14.85 28.65 -25.40
N HIS A 399 16.03 28.92 -25.95
CA HIS A 399 16.82 30.07 -25.56
C HIS A 399 16.19 31.40 -26.04
N GLU A 400 16.47 32.48 -25.33
CA GLU A 400 15.95 33.83 -25.63
C GLU A 400 16.20 34.29 -27.08
N ASP A 401 17.33 33.89 -27.66
CA ASP A 401 17.68 34.22 -29.03
C ASP A 401 16.71 33.63 -30.07
N ASP A 402 15.96 32.58 -29.71
CA ASP A 402 14.96 31.95 -30.54
C ASP A 402 13.51 32.40 -30.22
N ALA A 403 13.33 33.41 -29.41
CA ALA A 403 12.03 33.91 -28.93
C ALA A 403 11.02 34.25 -30.04
N SER A 404 11.47 34.55 -31.24
CA SER A 404 10.63 34.81 -32.41
C SER A 404 9.82 33.59 -32.88
N ARG A 405 10.17 32.35 -32.40
CA ARG A 405 9.53 31.08 -32.75
C ARG A 405 8.51 30.60 -31.72
N PHE A 406 8.24 31.45 -30.70
CA PHE A 406 7.35 31.06 -29.61
C PHE A 406 5.91 30.86 -30.06
N GLY A 407 5.45 29.60 -30.00
CA GLY A 407 4.05 29.24 -29.90
C GLY A 407 3.53 29.41 -28.44
N THR A 408 2.27 29.68 -28.26
CA THR A 408 1.60 29.69 -26.95
C THR A 408 1.92 28.44 -26.13
N GLY A 409 2.44 28.59 -24.93
CA GLY A 409 2.70 27.51 -23.98
C GLY A 409 4.13 26.96 -23.91
N GLN A 410 5.11 27.62 -24.52
CA GLN A 410 6.53 27.24 -24.40
C GLN A 410 7.26 28.14 -23.38
N TYR A 411 8.23 27.53 -22.68
CA TYR A 411 9.10 28.23 -21.73
C TYR A 411 10.36 28.76 -22.40
N VAL A 412 10.70 30.02 -22.04
CA VAL A 412 11.93 30.67 -22.44
C VAL A 412 12.87 30.71 -21.26
N LEU A 413 14.12 30.31 -21.49
CA LEU A 413 15.19 30.41 -20.51
C LEU A 413 15.84 31.79 -20.62
N HIS A 414 15.81 32.56 -19.53
CA HIS A 414 16.41 33.89 -19.43
C HIS A 414 17.61 33.90 -18.49
N ASN A 415 18.56 34.77 -18.76
CA ASN A 415 19.70 35.14 -17.91
C ASN A 415 19.46 36.57 -17.41
N GLU A 416 19.00 36.78 -16.21
CA GLU A 416 18.69 38.13 -15.67
C GLU A 416 19.39 38.41 -14.35
N PHE A 417 19.95 37.42 -13.70
CA PHE A 417 20.63 37.57 -12.42
C PHE A 417 22.10 37.95 -12.59
N GLU A 418 22.67 38.81 -11.75
CA GLU A 418 24.09 39.22 -11.75
C GLU A 418 25.06 38.04 -11.67
N ASN A 419 24.64 36.92 -11.06
CA ASN A 419 25.41 35.68 -10.97
C ASN A 419 25.22 34.76 -12.19
N GLY A 420 24.51 35.22 -13.24
CA GLY A 420 24.21 34.42 -14.42
C GLY A 420 23.19 33.31 -14.21
N ALA A 421 22.47 33.31 -13.09
CA ALA A 421 21.41 32.31 -12.83
C ALA A 421 20.27 32.45 -13.82
N LYS A 422 19.74 31.31 -14.27
CA LYS A 422 18.75 31.21 -15.33
C LYS A 422 17.38 30.94 -14.76
N TYR A 423 16.36 31.60 -15.26
CA TYR A 423 14.96 31.37 -14.93
C TYR A 423 14.13 31.19 -16.21
N TRP A 424 12.92 30.59 -16.07
CA TRP A 424 12.04 30.28 -17.20
C TRP A 424 10.81 31.17 -17.19
N LEU A 425 10.46 31.74 -18.34
CA LEU A 425 9.22 32.47 -18.59
C LEU A 425 8.29 31.63 -19.44
N LEU A 426 6.98 31.68 -19.14
CA LEU A 426 5.93 31.01 -19.92
C LEU A 426 5.15 32.09 -20.69
N ASN A 427 5.18 32.01 -22.00
CA ASN A 427 4.38 32.86 -22.86
C ASN A 427 3.00 32.27 -23.10
N GLY A 428 1.93 33.08 -23.00
CA GLY A 428 0.54 32.65 -23.26
C GLY A 428 0.01 31.65 -22.20
N SER A 429 0.33 31.88 -20.92
CA SER A 429 -0.06 31.02 -19.81
C SER A 429 -1.54 31.12 -19.44
N GLU A 430 -2.13 30.00 -19.03
CA GLU A 430 -3.46 29.93 -18.39
C GLU A 430 -3.44 30.40 -16.91
N TYR A 431 -2.26 30.63 -16.32
CA TYR A 431 -2.13 31.10 -14.95
C TYR A 431 -2.59 32.54 -14.79
N ALA A 432 -3.40 32.82 -13.77
CA ALA A 432 -3.81 34.16 -13.40
C ALA A 432 -2.87 34.76 -12.34
N PRO A 433 -2.60 36.09 -12.34
CA PRO A 433 -1.78 36.72 -11.32
C PRO A 433 -2.44 36.68 -9.94
N THR A 434 -1.64 36.53 -8.87
CA THR A 434 -2.16 36.54 -7.48
C THR A 434 -2.73 37.91 -7.09
N SER A 435 -2.27 38.97 -7.72
CA SER A 435 -2.77 40.33 -7.49
C SER A 435 -4.23 40.57 -7.88
N ARG A 436 -4.89 39.58 -8.52
CA ARG A 436 -6.34 39.67 -8.79
C ARG A 436 -7.16 39.57 -7.50
N ILE A 437 -6.67 38.87 -6.48
CA ILE A 437 -7.34 38.81 -5.17
C ILE A 437 -6.60 39.75 -4.24
N LYS A 438 -7.26 40.81 -3.83
CA LYS A 438 -6.71 41.90 -2.99
C LYS A 438 -7.35 41.87 -1.61
N GLY A 439 -6.52 41.75 -0.59
CA GLY A 439 -6.97 41.59 0.78
C GLY A 439 -7.52 40.18 1.04
N SER A 440 -8.05 39.96 2.24
CA SER A 440 -8.71 38.72 2.64
C SER A 440 -9.83 39.04 3.63
N PRO A 441 -11.04 38.53 3.42
CA PRO A 441 -12.15 38.78 4.36
C PRO A 441 -11.97 38.07 5.69
N THR A 442 -11.31 36.89 5.68
CA THR A 442 -10.97 36.06 6.86
C THR A 442 -9.71 35.24 6.61
N SER A 443 -9.15 34.68 7.67
CA SER A 443 -8.00 33.73 7.56
C SER A 443 -8.38 32.39 6.94
N SER A 444 -9.67 32.06 6.90
CA SER A 444 -10.18 30.75 6.43
C SER A 444 -11.46 30.96 5.63
N THR A 445 -11.34 31.05 4.32
CA THR A 445 -12.47 31.24 3.39
C THR A 445 -12.30 30.33 2.19
N PHE A 446 -13.36 30.26 1.36
CA PHE A 446 -13.26 29.67 0.03
C PHE A 446 -12.46 30.56 -0.92
N SER A 447 -11.97 29.98 -2.00
CA SER A 447 -11.25 30.69 -3.07
C SER A 447 -12.24 31.49 -3.91
N PHE A 448 -11.92 32.77 -4.16
CA PHE A 448 -12.67 33.67 -5.03
C PHE A 448 -12.10 33.76 -6.46
N GLY A 449 -11.13 32.91 -6.77
CA GLY A 449 -10.43 32.88 -8.05
C GLY A 449 -9.01 32.31 -7.86
N GLY A 450 -8.21 32.39 -8.91
CA GLY A 450 -6.85 31.83 -8.91
C GLY A 450 -6.79 30.32 -8.93
N SER A 451 -5.59 29.78 -8.86
CA SER A 451 -5.34 28.34 -8.96
C SER A 451 -4.13 27.90 -8.15
N ASN A 452 -3.99 26.61 -7.95
CA ASN A 452 -2.76 26.00 -7.46
C ASN A 452 -1.64 26.23 -8.50
N ARG A 453 -0.43 26.57 -8.06
CA ARG A 453 0.71 26.87 -8.92
C ARG A 453 1.89 25.94 -8.72
N GLY A 454 1.76 25.01 -7.78
CA GLY A 454 2.77 24.04 -7.49
C GLY A 454 2.83 22.95 -8.54
N HIS A 455 4.04 22.66 -8.98
CA HIS A 455 4.36 21.50 -9.80
C HIS A 455 5.25 20.52 -9.04
N SER A 456 5.01 19.22 -9.20
CA SER A 456 5.79 18.17 -8.57
C SER A 456 6.01 17.04 -9.56
N TYR A 457 7.25 16.78 -9.88
CA TYR A 457 7.66 15.69 -10.78
C TYR A 457 8.59 14.75 -10.02
N ARG A 458 8.32 13.46 -10.13
CA ARG A 458 9.15 12.42 -9.52
C ARG A 458 9.29 11.29 -10.48
N LYS A 459 10.52 10.89 -10.70
CA LYS A 459 10.87 9.73 -11.51
C LYS A 459 11.82 8.84 -10.73
N SER A 460 11.55 7.54 -10.72
CA SER A 460 12.50 6.57 -10.20
C SER A 460 12.65 5.39 -11.15
N ASN A 461 13.91 4.96 -11.33
CA ASN A 461 14.25 3.73 -12.01
C ASN A 461 14.91 2.80 -11.00
N SER A 462 14.41 1.59 -10.88
CA SER A 462 14.97 0.59 -9.97
C SER A 462 15.36 -0.65 -10.75
N LEU A 463 16.62 -1.05 -10.63
CA LEU A 463 17.13 -2.33 -11.13
C LEU A 463 17.40 -3.24 -9.95
N SER A 464 16.84 -4.44 -9.95
CA SER A 464 17.14 -5.42 -8.91
C SER A 464 17.48 -6.79 -9.47
N PHE A 465 18.39 -7.47 -8.78
CA PHE A 465 18.75 -8.86 -8.99
C PHE A 465 18.61 -9.63 -7.68
N LYS A 466 17.93 -10.77 -7.72
CA LYS A 466 17.75 -11.66 -6.58
C LYS A 466 18.08 -13.09 -6.99
N PHE A 467 18.85 -13.77 -6.15
CA PHE A 467 19.18 -15.18 -6.31
C PHE A 467 18.92 -15.90 -4.99
N ASP A 468 18.10 -16.93 -5.03
CA ASP A 468 17.77 -17.80 -3.89
C ASP A 468 18.12 -19.24 -4.24
N PHE A 469 18.80 -19.93 -3.33
CA PHE A 469 19.11 -21.36 -3.41
C PHE A 469 18.47 -22.08 -2.22
N THR A 470 17.70 -23.12 -2.49
CA THR A 470 17.05 -23.97 -1.47
C THR A 470 17.49 -25.40 -1.63
N SER A 471 17.86 -26.04 -0.53
CA SER A 471 18.27 -27.44 -0.50
C SER A 471 17.73 -28.16 0.73
N GLN A 472 17.05 -29.27 0.49
CA GLN A 472 16.72 -30.28 1.51
C GLN A 472 17.99 -31.09 1.80
N VAL A 473 18.84 -30.57 2.69
CA VAL A 473 20.15 -31.20 3.02
C VAL A 473 19.97 -32.57 3.64
N THR A 474 19.01 -32.72 4.53
CA THR A 474 18.51 -33.96 5.09
C THR A 474 16.99 -33.97 5.06
N ASN A 475 16.32 -35.02 5.42
CA ASN A 475 14.86 -35.04 5.52
C ASN A 475 14.31 -34.06 6.58
N ARG A 476 15.16 -33.55 7.48
CA ARG A 476 14.82 -32.65 8.58
C ARG A 476 15.32 -31.26 8.40
N HIS A 477 16.32 -31.02 7.53
CA HIS A 477 16.97 -29.73 7.35
C HIS A 477 16.73 -29.20 5.94
N GLU A 478 15.98 -28.10 5.83
CA GLU A 478 15.85 -27.31 4.60
C GLU A 478 16.64 -26.01 4.75
N VAL A 479 17.78 -25.94 4.07
CA VAL A 479 18.61 -24.74 4.06
C VAL A 479 18.26 -23.88 2.87
N LYS A 480 17.99 -22.59 3.14
CA LYS A 480 17.76 -21.56 2.12
C LYS A 480 18.79 -20.45 2.29
N THR A 481 19.43 -20.06 1.20
CA THR A 481 20.38 -18.94 1.17
C THR A 481 20.16 -18.10 -0.06
N GLY A 482 20.51 -16.83 -0.01
CA GLY A 482 20.33 -15.98 -1.16
C GLY A 482 21.05 -14.64 -1.04
N ILE A 483 21.11 -13.96 -2.17
CA ILE A 483 21.65 -12.61 -2.31
C ILE A 483 20.63 -11.74 -3.06
N ASN A 484 20.61 -10.46 -2.72
CA ASN A 484 19.80 -9.48 -3.40
C ASN A 484 20.60 -8.19 -3.59
N PHE A 485 20.56 -7.66 -4.79
CA PHE A 485 21.13 -6.37 -5.17
C PHE A 485 20.01 -5.50 -5.72
N ARG A 486 19.99 -4.21 -5.33
CA ARG A 486 19.05 -3.22 -5.87
C ARG A 486 19.74 -1.87 -5.99
N SER A 487 19.54 -1.20 -7.12
CA SER A 487 19.94 0.17 -7.38
C SER A 487 18.71 0.99 -7.71
N ASP A 488 18.52 2.10 -7.02
CA ASP A 488 17.42 3.04 -7.22
C ASP A 488 17.97 4.39 -7.65
N ASP A 489 17.60 4.83 -8.86
CA ASP A 489 17.86 6.19 -9.34
C ASP A 489 16.60 7.03 -9.09
N LEU A 490 16.76 8.18 -8.48
CA LEU A 490 15.70 9.07 -8.04
C LEU A 490 15.90 10.45 -8.62
N ASP A 491 14.88 10.98 -9.26
CA ASP A 491 14.79 12.36 -9.73
C ASP A 491 13.52 13.00 -9.17
N GLU A 492 13.66 14.03 -8.35
CA GLU A 492 12.51 14.80 -7.83
C GLU A 492 12.72 16.29 -8.11
N ARG A 493 11.74 16.86 -8.79
CA ARG A 493 11.67 18.28 -9.07
C ARG A 493 10.34 18.84 -8.58
N ASN A 494 10.41 19.87 -7.74
CA ASN A 494 9.23 20.60 -7.26
C ASN A 494 9.47 22.08 -7.51
N PHE A 495 8.52 22.77 -8.14
CA PHE A 495 8.56 24.20 -8.34
C PHE A 495 7.19 24.84 -8.29
N SER A 496 7.15 26.16 -8.13
CA SER A 496 5.94 26.97 -8.20
C SER A 496 6.08 28.00 -9.31
N VAL A 497 5.00 28.20 -10.05
CA VAL A 497 4.92 29.27 -11.04
C VAL A 497 4.58 30.56 -10.33
N LEU A 498 5.48 31.55 -10.36
CA LEU A 498 5.32 32.87 -9.76
C LEU A 498 4.70 33.81 -10.77
N TYR A 499 3.64 34.50 -10.38
CA TYR A 499 2.95 35.49 -11.21
C TYR A 499 2.10 36.38 -10.33
N ASP A 500 2.44 37.68 -10.25
CA ASP A 500 1.76 38.66 -9.36
C ASP A 500 1.44 40.00 -10.03
N ASN A 501 1.89 40.25 -11.29
CA ASN A 501 1.81 41.49 -12.01
C ASN A 501 2.59 42.70 -11.40
N GLN A 502 3.37 42.42 -10.36
CA GLN A 502 4.21 43.44 -9.71
C GLN A 502 5.69 43.16 -9.91
N ILE A 503 6.19 42.12 -9.25
CA ILE A 503 7.56 41.62 -9.36
C ILE A 503 7.62 40.67 -10.56
N TYR A 504 6.75 39.66 -10.58
CA TYR A 504 6.66 38.67 -11.66
C TYR A 504 5.50 39.05 -12.58
N ARG A 505 5.80 39.84 -13.61
CA ARG A 505 4.79 40.39 -14.55
C ARG A 505 4.30 39.34 -15.56
N VAL A 506 4.98 38.24 -15.69
CA VAL A 506 4.62 37.05 -16.49
C VAL A 506 4.82 35.83 -15.62
N PRO A 507 4.16 34.70 -15.91
CA PRO A 507 4.39 33.45 -15.20
C PRO A 507 5.86 33.04 -15.27
N THR A 508 6.53 32.97 -14.13
CA THR A 508 7.99 32.80 -13.99
C THR A 508 8.30 31.59 -13.13
N ILE A 509 9.30 30.81 -13.51
CA ILE A 509 9.89 29.74 -12.70
C ILE A 509 11.32 30.09 -12.38
N LEU A 510 11.66 30.17 -11.10
CA LEU A 510 12.98 30.58 -10.63
C LEU A 510 14.04 29.48 -10.87
N PRO A 511 15.35 29.79 -10.78
CA PRO A 511 16.44 28.84 -10.93
C PRO A 511 16.34 27.67 -9.96
N GLU A 512 16.88 26.53 -10.38
CA GLU A 512 16.94 25.32 -9.55
C GLU A 512 17.86 25.55 -8.35
N ASN A 513 17.36 25.15 -7.18
CA ASN A 513 18.10 25.18 -5.91
C ASN A 513 18.69 26.56 -5.51
N ASP A 514 18.32 27.64 -6.20
CA ASP A 514 18.62 29.04 -5.82
C ASP A 514 17.41 29.73 -5.20
N SER A 515 16.26 29.08 -5.20
CA SER A 515 15.01 29.60 -4.63
C SER A 515 14.23 28.48 -3.95
N PRO A 516 13.57 28.76 -2.81
CA PRO A 516 12.64 27.81 -2.19
C PRO A 516 11.50 27.39 -3.12
N SER A 517 11.23 28.19 -4.14
CA SER A 517 10.18 27.94 -5.14
C SER A 517 10.60 26.92 -6.20
N HIS A 518 11.85 26.50 -6.26
CA HIS A 518 12.33 25.47 -7.20
C HIS A 518 13.40 24.58 -6.56
N ASN A 519 13.00 23.35 -6.26
CA ASN A 519 13.87 22.35 -5.66
C ASN A 519 14.03 21.16 -6.62
N HIS A 520 15.26 20.77 -6.90
CA HIS A 520 15.59 19.62 -7.76
C HIS A 520 16.74 18.82 -7.17
N TYR A 521 16.61 17.51 -7.13
CA TYR A 521 17.71 16.59 -6.84
C TYR A 521 17.61 15.33 -7.68
N ASN A 522 18.76 14.77 -7.99
CA ASN A 522 18.92 13.48 -8.67
C ASN A 522 19.99 12.70 -7.90
N ASN A 523 19.64 11.51 -7.40
CA ASN A 523 20.53 10.70 -6.58
C ASN A 523 20.32 9.20 -6.84
N THR A 524 21.39 8.42 -6.65
CA THR A 524 21.37 6.95 -6.73
C THR A 524 21.59 6.36 -5.35
N ALA A 525 20.79 5.36 -5.00
CA ALA A 525 20.94 4.57 -3.79
C ALA A 525 21.14 3.10 -4.12
N THR A 526 22.08 2.45 -3.43
CA THR A 526 22.36 1.03 -3.66
C THR A 526 22.12 0.20 -2.40
N PHE A 527 21.43 -0.93 -2.56
CA PHE A 527 21.19 -1.93 -1.53
C PHE A 527 21.84 -3.25 -1.94
N PHE A 528 22.55 -3.85 -1.02
CA PHE A 528 23.04 -5.23 -1.16
C PHE A 528 22.64 -6.01 0.08
N SER A 529 22.25 -7.26 -0.10
CA SER A 529 21.94 -8.13 1.05
C SER A 529 22.22 -9.58 0.75
N GLY A 530 22.56 -10.32 1.82
CA GLY A 530 22.72 -11.76 1.81
C GLY A 530 22.05 -12.39 3.04
N TYR A 531 21.58 -13.60 2.91
CA TYR A 531 20.96 -14.33 4.03
C TYR A 531 21.23 -15.82 3.94
N ILE A 532 21.15 -16.47 5.09
CA ILE A 532 21.08 -17.91 5.25
C ILE A 532 20.05 -18.25 6.32
N GLN A 533 19.27 -19.28 6.11
CA GLN A 533 18.30 -19.81 7.05
C GLN A 533 18.20 -21.32 6.95
N ASP A 534 17.89 -21.98 8.07
CA ASP A 534 17.62 -23.41 8.16
C ASP A 534 16.26 -23.63 8.81
N LYS A 535 15.38 -24.35 8.10
CA LYS A 535 14.13 -24.88 8.63
C LYS A 535 14.37 -26.31 9.07
N ILE A 536 14.27 -26.54 10.38
CA ILE A 536 14.53 -27.82 11.03
C ILE A 536 13.18 -28.42 11.45
N GLU A 537 12.81 -29.56 10.90
CA GLU A 537 11.53 -30.22 11.15
C GLU A 537 11.75 -31.54 11.90
N TYR A 538 11.34 -31.57 13.18
CA TYR A 538 11.17 -32.79 13.98
C TYR A 538 9.68 -32.99 14.27
N ASP A 539 9.29 -34.19 14.65
CA ASP A 539 7.90 -34.55 14.94
C ASP A 539 7.28 -33.72 16.05
N HIS A 540 8.10 -33.29 17.05
CA HIS A 540 7.67 -32.59 18.24
C HIS A 540 8.00 -31.10 18.25
N PHE A 541 8.85 -30.62 17.35
CA PHE A 541 9.15 -29.20 17.20
C PHE A 541 9.64 -28.88 15.79
N ILE A 542 9.33 -27.67 15.34
CA ILE A 542 9.81 -27.13 14.09
C ILE A 542 10.49 -25.80 14.40
N THR A 543 11.71 -25.61 13.92
CA THR A 543 12.47 -24.39 14.15
C THR A 543 12.89 -23.80 12.81
N ASN A 544 12.74 -22.48 12.67
CA ASN A 544 13.28 -21.71 11.56
C ASN A 544 14.28 -20.70 12.14
N VAL A 545 15.56 -20.86 11.85
CA VAL A 545 16.62 -19.99 12.30
C VAL A 545 17.33 -19.38 11.11
N GLY A 546 17.58 -18.08 11.14
CA GLY A 546 18.23 -17.39 10.03
C GLY A 546 18.96 -16.14 10.45
N ILE A 547 19.88 -15.74 9.62
CA ILE A 547 20.62 -14.48 9.72
C ILE A 547 20.63 -13.79 8.38
N ARG A 548 20.47 -12.47 8.40
CA ARG A 548 20.52 -11.62 7.23
C ARG A 548 21.50 -10.47 7.46
N LEU A 549 22.30 -10.18 6.46
CA LEU A 549 23.16 -9.02 6.37
C LEU A 549 22.60 -8.09 5.29
N ASP A 550 22.36 -6.84 5.61
CA ASP A 550 21.97 -5.79 4.68
C ASP A 550 23.04 -4.69 4.66
N GLN A 551 23.36 -4.19 3.48
CA GLN A 551 24.22 -3.03 3.26
C GLN A 551 23.48 -2.00 2.43
N PHE A 552 23.59 -0.74 2.82
CA PHE A 552 23.04 0.41 2.12
C PHE A 552 24.13 1.45 1.87
N LYS A 553 24.18 1.91 0.62
CA LYS A 553 25.10 2.98 0.19
C LYS A 553 24.26 4.17 -0.28
N PRO A 554 24.25 5.31 0.44
CA PRO A 554 23.48 6.50 0.09
C PRO A 554 24.06 7.27 -1.11
N ASP A 555 25.38 7.24 -1.32
CA ASP A 555 26.14 7.91 -2.38
C ASP A 555 25.89 9.43 -2.50
N GLU A 556 25.75 10.10 -1.38
CA GLU A 556 25.52 11.55 -1.26
C GLU A 556 26.37 12.13 -0.12
N ASN A 557 26.59 13.43 -0.15
CA ASN A 557 27.25 14.19 0.90
C ASN A 557 26.24 14.68 1.95
N TYR A 558 26.69 14.85 3.18
CA TYR A 558 25.87 15.31 4.30
C TYR A 558 26.52 16.49 5.04
N ILE A 559 25.69 17.26 5.76
CA ILE A 559 26.10 18.39 6.59
C ILE A 559 26.77 17.84 7.85
N THR A 560 28.05 18.17 8.08
CA THR A 560 28.80 17.75 9.27
C THR A 560 28.69 18.77 10.41
N ASP A 561 28.74 20.05 10.09
CA ASP A 561 28.55 21.14 11.04
C ASP A 561 27.14 21.72 10.90
N PHE A 562 26.26 21.42 11.84
CA PHE A 562 24.89 21.92 11.83
C PHE A 562 24.77 23.43 12.05
N LEU A 563 25.81 24.07 12.62
CA LEU A 563 25.86 25.52 12.79
C LEU A 563 26.40 26.25 11.54
N ASN A 564 27.00 25.49 10.63
CA ASN A 564 27.45 25.98 9.32
C ASN A 564 26.97 25.05 8.20
N PRO A 565 25.65 25.03 7.88
CA PRO A 565 25.08 24.11 6.90
C PRO A 565 25.52 24.36 5.46
N GLU A 566 26.08 25.52 5.16
CA GLU A 566 26.62 25.90 3.85
C GLU A 566 28.12 25.58 3.71
N GLY A 567 28.78 25.16 4.80
CA GLY A 567 30.20 24.80 4.85
C GLY A 567 30.53 23.47 4.19
N GLU A 568 31.67 22.92 4.59
CA GLU A 568 32.15 21.62 4.04
C GLU A 568 31.18 20.48 4.37
N LYS A 569 31.03 19.58 3.40
CA LYS A 569 30.20 18.39 3.50
C LYS A 569 31.05 17.15 3.34
N GLU A 570 30.75 16.11 4.10
CA GLU A 570 31.40 14.82 3.99
C GLU A 570 30.54 13.79 3.28
N LYS A 571 31.17 12.77 2.70
CA LYS A 571 30.46 11.67 2.08
C LYS A 571 29.80 10.77 3.14
N ALA A 572 28.51 10.49 2.97
CA ALA A 572 27.77 9.65 3.90
C ALA A 572 28.33 8.23 3.95
N SER A 573 28.38 7.67 5.15
CA SER A 573 28.92 6.34 5.40
C SER A 573 28.00 5.23 4.91
N ASN A 574 28.56 4.11 4.46
CA ASN A 574 27.81 2.90 4.18
C ASN A 574 27.19 2.36 5.49
N LYS A 575 25.92 1.94 5.43
CA LYS A 575 25.23 1.35 6.59
C LYS A 575 25.19 -0.16 6.45
N SER A 576 25.55 -0.86 7.51
CA SER A 576 25.54 -2.34 7.56
C SER A 576 24.66 -2.79 8.73
N MET A 577 23.79 -3.76 8.49
CA MET A 577 22.79 -4.25 9.45
C MET A 577 22.83 -5.77 9.50
N ILE A 578 22.79 -6.32 10.72
CA ILE A 578 22.72 -7.77 10.96
C ILE A 578 21.39 -8.09 11.62
N SER A 579 20.61 -8.97 11.02
CA SER A 579 19.24 -9.32 11.40
C SER A 579 19.13 -10.81 11.77
N PRO A 580 19.37 -11.20 13.03
CA PRO A 580 19.09 -12.56 13.48
C PRO A 580 17.57 -12.76 13.62
N ARG A 581 17.08 -13.95 13.27
CA ARG A 581 15.67 -14.32 13.34
C ARG A 581 15.53 -15.77 13.75
N ILE A 582 14.60 -16.03 14.65
CA ILE A 582 14.28 -17.37 15.11
C ILE A 582 12.76 -17.51 15.29
N GLY A 583 12.22 -18.60 14.82
CA GLY A 583 10.86 -19.02 15.08
C GLY A 583 10.83 -20.48 15.46
N VAL A 584 10.05 -20.82 16.47
CA VAL A 584 9.91 -22.19 16.95
C VAL A 584 8.43 -22.51 17.05
N ALA A 585 8.05 -23.69 16.61
CA ALA A 585 6.69 -24.17 16.68
C ALA A 585 6.68 -25.55 17.36
N PHE A 586 5.74 -25.70 18.29
CA PHE A 586 5.53 -26.92 19.07
C PHE A 586 4.12 -27.47 18.77
N PRO A 587 3.98 -28.51 17.92
CA PRO A 587 2.72 -29.24 17.81
C PRO A 587 2.34 -29.85 19.15
N ILE A 588 1.27 -29.36 19.79
CA ILE A 588 0.78 -29.87 21.09
C ILE A 588 -0.12 -31.06 20.87
N THR A 589 -0.88 -31.02 19.78
CA THR A 589 -1.77 -32.08 19.33
C THR A 589 -1.72 -32.14 17.80
N ASP A 590 -2.36 -33.12 17.19
CA ASP A 590 -2.51 -33.18 15.73
C ASP A 590 -3.25 -31.99 15.13
N ARG A 591 -3.97 -31.23 15.96
CA ARG A 591 -4.83 -30.11 15.58
C ARG A 591 -4.51 -28.81 16.33
N GLY A 592 -3.41 -28.78 17.09
CA GLY A 592 -3.01 -27.63 17.88
C GLY A 592 -1.51 -27.37 17.85
N ILE A 593 -1.12 -26.10 17.74
CA ILE A 593 0.27 -25.68 17.69
C ILE A 593 0.50 -24.42 18.54
N LEU A 594 1.58 -24.41 19.31
CA LEU A 594 2.16 -23.22 19.90
C LEU A 594 3.34 -22.76 19.08
N HIS A 595 3.48 -21.45 18.88
CA HIS A 595 4.68 -20.90 18.26
C HIS A 595 5.20 -19.72 19.03
N PHE A 596 6.52 -19.53 18.97
CA PHE A 596 7.25 -18.37 19.45
C PHE A 596 8.15 -17.88 18.33
N SER A 597 8.18 -16.56 18.12
CA SER A 597 9.12 -15.96 17.18
C SER A 597 9.78 -14.70 17.72
N TYR A 598 11.03 -14.52 17.33
CA TYR A 598 11.87 -13.39 17.68
C TYR A 598 12.69 -12.96 16.47
N GLY A 599 12.87 -11.65 16.29
CA GLY A 599 13.71 -11.18 15.20
C GLY A 599 14.06 -9.70 15.30
N HIS A 600 15.20 -9.38 14.66
CA HIS A 600 15.63 -8.02 14.40
C HIS A 600 15.28 -7.65 12.95
N PHE A 601 14.68 -6.49 12.79
CA PHE A 601 14.24 -5.98 11.50
C PHE A 601 14.74 -4.56 11.33
N TYR A 602 15.30 -4.28 10.15
CA TYR A 602 15.83 -2.96 9.82
C TYR A 602 15.19 -2.46 8.54
N GLN A 603 15.01 -1.14 8.48
CA GLN A 603 14.54 -0.46 7.30
C GLN A 603 15.26 0.88 7.15
N MET A 604 15.73 1.17 5.94
CA MET A 604 16.23 2.50 5.65
C MET A 604 15.06 3.49 5.61
N PRO A 605 15.23 4.70 6.13
CA PRO A 605 14.29 5.78 5.92
C PRO A 605 13.98 5.98 4.44
N THR A 606 12.83 6.61 4.14
CA THR A 606 12.48 6.94 2.74
C THR A 606 13.61 7.74 2.09
N LEU A 607 14.00 7.37 0.88
CA LEU A 607 15.14 7.99 0.19
C LEU A 607 14.95 9.50 0.01
N ARG A 608 13.70 9.96 -0.10
CA ARG A 608 13.38 11.39 -0.13
C ARG A 608 13.86 12.14 1.11
N ARG A 609 13.92 11.50 2.29
CA ARG A 609 14.39 12.11 3.54
C ARG A 609 15.91 12.16 3.64
N LEU A 610 16.60 11.33 2.86
CA LEU A 610 18.06 11.40 2.75
C LEU A 610 18.48 12.51 1.79
N TYR A 611 17.76 12.67 0.66
CA TYR A 611 18.23 13.42 -0.50
C TYR A 611 17.58 14.78 -0.72
N LYS A 612 16.53 15.12 0.04
CA LYS A 612 15.82 16.40 -0.12
C LYS A 612 16.81 17.57 0.03
N LYS A 613 17.02 18.31 -1.03
CA LYS A 613 17.79 19.57 -1.03
C LYS A 613 16.85 20.74 -0.74
N SER A 614 17.37 21.77 -0.15
CA SER A 614 16.65 23.03 0.06
C SER A 614 17.66 24.16 0.27
N ILE A 615 17.22 25.38 0.06
CA ILE A 615 18.07 26.56 0.19
C ILE A 615 17.97 27.09 1.60
N PHE A 616 19.11 27.54 2.11
CA PHE A 616 19.21 28.28 3.34
C PHE A 616 19.02 29.76 3.04
N GLY A 617 18.08 30.45 3.69
CA GLY A 617 17.78 31.86 3.39
C GLY A 617 16.98 32.55 4.48
N ALA A 618 17.05 33.87 4.52
CA ALA A 618 16.39 34.68 5.51
C ALA A 618 14.86 34.47 5.54
N GLY A 619 14.31 34.35 6.73
CA GLY A 619 12.88 34.16 6.96
C GLY A 619 12.30 32.82 6.52
N LEU A 620 13.14 31.91 6.09
CA LEU A 620 12.74 30.56 5.66
C LEU A 620 13.27 29.54 6.68
N ALA A 621 12.44 28.54 7.00
CA ALA A 621 12.86 27.39 7.79
C ALA A 621 12.77 26.12 6.92
N PRO A 622 13.70 25.93 5.96
CA PRO A 622 13.62 24.79 5.04
C PRO A 622 13.85 23.49 5.79
N THR A 623 13.18 22.43 5.33
CA THR A 623 13.48 21.07 5.77
C THR A 623 14.43 20.41 4.77
N VAL A 624 15.62 20.03 5.22
CA VAL A 624 16.65 19.39 4.40
C VAL A 624 16.77 17.91 4.72
N GLY A 625 17.19 17.13 3.72
CA GLY A 625 17.52 15.73 3.89
C GLY A 625 18.84 15.56 4.63
N TYR A 626 19.05 14.35 5.17
CA TYR A 626 20.30 13.99 5.83
C TYR A 626 20.76 12.62 5.33
N ALA A 627 21.76 12.62 4.47
CA ALA A 627 22.21 11.39 3.78
C ALA A 627 22.85 10.36 4.72
N ASP A 628 23.37 10.78 5.89
CA ASP A 628 23.98 9.88 6.86
C ASP A 628 22.99 9.32 7.91
N LEU A 629 21.67 9.34 7.65
CA LEU A 629 20.66 8.70 8.50
C LEU A 629 20.97 7.22 8.73
N LYS A 630 20.76 6.77 9.97
CA LYS A 630 20.82 5.36 10.35
C LYS A 630 19.55 4.63 9.92
N PRO A 631 19.62 3.30 9.70
CA PRO A 631 18.41 2.49 9.54
C PRO A 631 17.56 2.51 10.81
N GLU A 632 16.24 2.59 10.62
CA GLU A 632 15.27 2.36 11.69
C GLU A 632 15.29 0.87 12.06
N LYS A 633 15.10 0.53 13.34
CA LYS A 633 15.21 -0.83 13.86
C LYS A 633 13.97 -1.23 14.66
N THR A 634 13.47 -2.45 14.43
CA THR A 634 12.45 -3.09 15.27
C THR A 634 12.97 -4.42 15.81
N VAL A 635 12.82 -4.64 17.11
CA VAL A 635 12.95 -5.96 17.72
C VAL A 635 11.55 -6.47 18.04
N LEU A 636 11.19 -7.60 17.47
CA LEU A 636 9.84 -8.18 17.57
C LEU A 636 9.89 -9.48 18.36
N TYR A 637 8.95 -9.62 19.29
CA TYR A 637 8.64 -10.83 20.04
C TYR A 637 7.20 -11.21 19.79
N GLU A 638 6.95 -12.49 19.56
CA GLU A 638 5.62 -13.00 19.34
C GLU A 638 5.45 -14.37 19.97
N PHE A 639 4.29 -14.59 20.57
CA PHE A 639 3.81 -15.88 21.04
C PHE A 639 2.42 -16.13 20.46
N GLY A 640 2.15 -17.34 19.97
CA GLY A 640 0.85 -17.66 19.39
C GLY A 640 0.42 -19.09 19.61
N LEU A 641 -0.89 -19.30 19.61
CA LEU A 641 -1.56 -20.58 19.70
C LEU A 641 -2.56 -20.69 18.55
N GLN A 642 -2.51 -21.80 17.82
CA GLN A 642 -3.58 -22.18 16.91
C GLN A 642 -4.17 -23.51 17.33
N GLN A 643 -5.50 -23.61 17.36
CA GLN A 643 -6.22 -24.82 17.70
C GLN A 643 -7.41 -25.04 16.75
N GLN A 644 -7.44 -26.17 16.09
CA GLN A 644 -8.61 -26.60 15.33
C GLN A 644 -9.65 -27.20 16.28
N ILE A 645 -10.90 -26.77 16.11
CA ILE A 645 -12.07 -27.22 16.87
C ILE A 645 -13.01 -27.95 15.89
N GLY A 646 -13.09 -29.25 15.98
CA GLY A 646 -13.84 -30.03 15.01
C GLY A 646 -13.24 -29.95 13.60
N PRO A 647 -13.98 -30.35 12.53
CA PRO A 647 -13.45 -30.43 11.18
C PRO A 647 -13.40 -29.07 10.43
N ILE A 648 -14.21 -28.11 10.85
CA ILE A 648 -14.46 -26.87 10.07
C ILE A 648 -14.13 -25.56 10.79
N MET A 649 -13.73 -25.62 12.07
CA MET A 649 -13.43 -24.40 12.85
C MET A 649 -12.00 -24.41 13.38
N ALA A 650 -11.40 -23.23 13.45
CA ALA A 650 -10.11 -23.03 14.11
C ALA A 650 -10.11 -21.69 14.87
N VAL A 651 -9.42 -21.68 15.98
CA VAL A 651 -9.12 -20.49 16.80
C VAL A 651 -7.62 -20.22 16.71
N GLU A 652 -7.28 -18.96 16.56
CA GLU A 652 -5.90 -18.48 16.64
C GLU A 652 -5.82 -17.33 17.65
N MET A 653 -4.82 -17.39 18.53
CA MET A 653 -4.50 -16.33 19.47
C MET A 653 -3.03 -15.98 19.31
N SER A 654 -2.68 -14.70 19.27
CA SER A 654 -1.29 -14.28 19.31
C SER A 654 -1.12 -13.03 20.16
N ALA A 655 -0.02 -12.98 20.91
CA ALA A 655 0.45 -11.81 21.64
C ALA A 655 1.77 -11.34 21.03
N PHE A 656 1.94 -10.03 20.89
CA PHE A 656 3.14 -9.47 20.28
C PHE A 656 3.64 -8.24 21.02
N TYR A 657 4.95 -8.04 20.98
CA TYR A 657 5.63 -6.85 21.45
C TYR A 657 6.69 -6.42 20.43
N LYS A 658 6.72 -5.13 20.11
CA LYS A 658 7.72 -4.50 19.24
C LYS A 658 8.42 -3.39 20.00
N ASP A 659 9.74 -3.42 20.04
CA ASP A 659 10.61 -2.32 20.47
C ASP A 659 11.21 -1.66 19.22
N ILE A 660 10.89 -0.38 19.02
CA ILE A 660 11.25 0.35 17.79
C ILE A 660 12.23 1.44 18.18
N ARG A 661 13.37 1.48 17.51
CA ARG A 661 14.48 2.41 17.77
C ARG A 661 14.91 3.13 16.50
N ASP A 662 15.63 4.24 16.70
CA ASP A 662 16.20 5.07 15.63
C ASP A 662 15.14 5.60 14.65
N LEU A 663 13.91 5.82 15.13
CA LEU A 663 12.85 6.44 14.34
C LEU A 663 13.22 7.87 13.98
N LEU A 664 12.75 8.30 12.79
CA LEU A 664 13.02 9.65 12.32
C LEU A 664 12.22 10.70 13.06
N ALA A 665 12.94 11.75 13.46
CA ALA A 665 12.42 13.04 13.90
C ALA A 665 12.95 14.16 13.00
N VAL A 666 12.32 15.32 13.06
CA VAL A 666 12.83 16.55 12.46
C VAL A 666 13.32 17.45 13.59
N GLN A 667 14.57 17.90 13.50
CA GLN A 667 15.16 18.84 14.46
C GLN A 667 15.29 20.21 13.79
N SER A 668 14.84 21.26 14.45
CA SER A 668 15.15 22.64 14.08
C SER A 668 16.52 23.04 14.59
N ILE A 669 17.31 23.67 13.74
CA ILE A 669 18.65 24.18 14.03
C ILE A 669 18.65 25.68 13.79
N ARG A 670 19.12 26.44 14.78
CA ARG A 670 19.40 27.88 14.63
C ARG A 670 20.87 28.04 14.30
N TYR A 671 21.20 28.87 13.32
CA TYR A 671 22.56 29.15 12.90
C TYR A 671 22.70 30.60 12.47
N GLU A 672 23.92 31.10 12.40
CA GLU A 672 24.24 32.44 11.91
C GLU A 672 24.72 32.31 10.47
N SER A 673 23.90 32.79 9.52
CA SER A 673 24.27 32.83 8.10
C SER A 673 25.10 34.08 7.84
N GLU A 674 26.24 33.93 7.15
CA GLU A 674 27.06 35.08 6.73
C GLU A 674 26.29 36.05 5.83
N LYS A 675 25.34 35.55 5.04
CA LYS A 675 24.55 36.32 4.08
C LYS A 675 23.27 36.90 4.67
N TYR A 676 22.62 36.20 5.59
CA TYR A 676 21.26 36.50 6.02
C TYR A 676 21.13 36.74 7.54
N GLY A 677 22.23 36.63 8.31
CA GLY A 677 22.21 36.75 9.76
C GLY A 677 21.48 35.58 10.44
N PRO A 678 20.83 35.80 11.61
CA PRO A 678 20.17 34.76 12.36
C PRO A 678 19.13 34.02 11.51
N SER A 679 19.34 32.73 11.30
CA SER A 679 18.56 31.89 10.42
C SER A 679 18.24 30.54 11.09
N ASN A 680 17.27 29.79 10.57
CA ASN A 680 16.95 28.47 11.05
C ASN A 680 16.64 27.53 9.89
N TYR A 681 16.86 26.23 10.11
CA TYR A 681 16.44 25.16 9.22
C TYR A 681 16.05 23.92 10.02
N ALA A 682 15.39 23.00 9.37
CA ALA A 682 15.02 21.73 9.94
C ALA A 682 15.74 20.58 9.22
N ILE A 683 16.19 19.58 9.96
CA ILE A 683 16.91 18.44 9.42
C ILE A 683 16.34 17.13 10.00
N TYR A 684 16.32 16.08 9.18
CA TYR A 684 15.93 14.74 9.64
C TYR A 684 17.04 14.09 10.48
N MET A 685 16.68 13.50 11.61
CA MET A 685 17.58 12.79 12.51
C MET A 685 16.94 11.53 13.11
N ASN A 686 17.76 10.53 13.46
CA ASN A 686 17.33 9.35 14.20
C ASN A 686 17.31 9.64 15.70
N LYS A 687 16.21 10.08 16.25
CA LYS A 687 16.08 10.49 17.65
C LYS A 687 14.92 9.84 18.39
N ASP A 688 14.00 9.25 17.65
CA ASP A 688 12.75 8.78 18.21
C ASP A 688 12.77 7.28 18.49
N TYR A 689 11.90 6.89 19.40
CA TYR A 689 11.63 5.50 19.72
C TYR A 689 10.12 5.28 19.86
N GLY A 690 9.70 4.03 19.74
CA GLY A 690 8.32 3.64 19.94
C GLY A 690 8.22 2.22 20.45
N ASN A 691 7.06 1.87 20.93
CA ASN A 691 6.72 0.49 21.26
C ASN A 691 5.31 0.17 20.82
N VAL A 692 5.10 -1.09 20.51
CA VAL A 692 3.78 -1.63 20.21
C VAL A 692 3.60 -2.91 20.98
N LYS A 693 2.48 -3.04 21.68
CA LYS A 693 2.08 -4.25 22.38
C LYS A 693 0.61 -4.56 22.08
N GLY A 694 0.31 -5.84 21.95
CA GLY A 694 -1.06 -6.22 21.67
C GLY A 694 -1.29 -7.71 21.60
N TYR A 695 -2.54 -8.06 21.41
CA TYR A 695 -2.96 -9.44 21.15
C TYR A 695 -4.04 -9.47 20.08
N THR A 696 -4.07 -10.57 19.35
CA THR A 696 -5.11 -10.88 18.37
C THR A 696 -5.82 -12.16 18.76
N PHE A 697 -7.12 -12.21 18.52
CA PHE A 697 -7.93 -13.39 18.60
C PHE A 697 -8.68 -13.56 17.29
N SER A 698 -8.55 -14.71 16.64
CA SER A 698 -9.22 -14.99 15.37
C SER A 698 -9.99 -16.29 15.45
N LEU A 699 -11.20 -16.28 14.92
CA LEU A 699 -12.05 -17.46 14.72
C LEU A 699 -12.29 -17.64 13.23
N THR A 700 -11.90 -18.79 12.71
CA THR A 700 -12.16 -19.17 11.32
C THR A 700 -13.18 -20.31 11.30
N LYS A 701 -14.27 -20.14 10.57
CA LYS A 701 -15.20 -21.20 10.18
C LYS A 701 -15.12 -21.39 8.67
N ARG A 702 -14.70 -22.55 8.25
CA ARG A 702 -14.65 -22.92 6.83
C ARG A 702 -16.09 -23.15 6.31
N TYR A 703 -16.28 -22.91 5.01
CA TYR A 703 -17.51 -23.25 4.33
C TYR A 703 -17.83 -24.74 4.49
N ASP A 704 -19.05 -25.04 4.84
CA ASP A 704 -19.61 -26.38 4.82
C ASP A 704 -20.97 -26.42 4.12
N LYS A 705 -21.28 -27.53 3.47
CA LYS A 705 -22.50 -27.66 2.66
C LYS A 705 -23.78 -27.72 3.48
N VAL A 706 -23.70 -28.05 4.77
CA VAL A 706 -24.87 -28.16 5.66
C VAL A 706 -25.33 -26.76 6.10
N THR A 707 -24.40 -25.97 6.66
CA THR A 707 -24.74 -24.64 7.16
C THR A 707 -24.69 -23.59 6.05
N ARG A 708 -23.97 -23.84 4.94
CA ARG A 708 -23.71 -22.91 3.85
C ARG A 708 -23.10 -21.59 4.32
N ILE A 709 -22.33 -21.64 5.40
CA ILE A 709 -21.71 -20.46 6.01
C ILE A 709 -20.20 -20.68 6.07
N SER A 710 -19.44 -19.67 5.62
CA SER A 710 -18.06 -19.46 6.03
C SER A 710 -17.91 -18.14 6.76
N ALA A 711 -17.07 -18.10 7.78
CA ALA A 711 -16.87 -16.90 8.59
C ALA A 711 -15.41 -16.78 9.02
N PHE A 712 -14.95 -15.54 9.04
CA PHE A 712 -13.70 -15.15 9.66
C PHE A 712 -13.99 -13.94 10.55
N VAL A 713 -13.71 -14.07 11.84
CA VAL A 713 -13.91 -13.01 12.83
C VAL A 713 -12.60 -12.83 13.56
N ASP A 714 -12.08 -11.61 13.58
CA ASP A 714 -10.91 -11.28 14.38
C ASP A 714 -11.16 -10.08 15.30
N TYR A 715 -10.52 -10.14 16.43
CA TYR A 715 -10.41 -9.05 17.37
C TYR A 715 -8.94 -8.77 17.64
N THR A 716 -8.54 -7.52 17.48
CA THR A 716 -7.19 -7.05 17.83
C THR A 716 -7.31 -5.99 18.90
N TYR A 717 -6.57 -6.17 19.99
CA TYR A 717 -6.26 -5.11 20.93
C TYR A 717 -4.78 -4.76 20.79
N GLN A 718 -4.49 -3.47 20.60
CA GLN A 718 -3.11 -2.99 20.53
C GLN A 718 -2.96 -1.61 21.13
N VAL A 719 -1.77 -1.33 21.63
CA VAL A 719 -1.34 -0.02 22.12
C VAL A 719 -0.08 0.34 21.36
N THR A 720 -0.12 1.48 20.64
CA THR A 720 0.99 1.99 19.83
C THR A 720 1.41 3.34 20.37
N GLU A 721 2.60 3.42 20.94
CA GLU A 721 3.11 4.58 21.66
C GLU A 721 4.53 4.93 21.19
N GLY A 722 4.89 6.21 21.26
CA GLY A 722 6.22 6.69 20.94
C GLY A 722 6.48 8.06 21.55
N ASN A 723 7.70 8.54 21.43
CA ASN A 723 8.06 9.85 21.97
C ASN A 723 7.79 11.00 20.98
N SER A 724 7.34 10.72 19.76
CA SER A 724 6.95 11.72 18.77
C SER A 724 5.74 11.27 17.97
N LEU A 725 4.82 12.17 17.70
CA LEU A 725 3.58 11.93 16.94
C LEU A 725 3.87 11.59 15.48
N THR A 726 4.72 12.38 14.87
CA THR A 726 5.19 12.28 13.49
C THR A 726 6.60 12.84 13.39
N SER A 727 7.32 12.51 12.33
CA SER A 727 8.65 13.08 12.07
C SER A 727 8.68 14.61 11.94
N GLY A 728 7.53 15.26 11.80
CA GLY A 728 7.39 16.73 11.69
C GLY A 728 7.00 17.43 12.99
N SER A 729 6.63 16.73 14.05
CA SER A 729 6.14 17.35 15.30
C SER A 729 7.13 18.33 15.90
N PHE A 730 8.40 17.95 15.95
CA PHE A 730 9.49 18.80 16.44
C PHE A 730 9.66 20.11 15.66
N TYR A 731 9.44 20.06 14.37
CA TYR A 731 9.57 21.23 13.51
C TYR A 731 8.58 22.35 13.88
N TYR A 732 7.30 22.01 14.08
CA TYR A 732 6.29 22.97 14.44
C TYR A 732 6.49 23.53 15.85
N ASN A 733 6.89 22.71 16.82
CA ASN A 733 7.17 23.16 18.18
C ASN A 733 8.39 24.06 18.23
N ALA A 734 9.46 23.72 17.51
CA ALA A 734 10.66 24.54 17.44
C ALA A 734 10.40 25.90 16.75
N LEU A 735 9.54 25.95 15.73
CA LEU A 735 9.12 27.22 15.10
C LEU A 735 8.36 28.10 16.08
N SER A 736 7.58 27.54 17.00
CA SER A 736 6.86 28.29 18.04
C SER A 736 7.73 28.64 19.27
N GLY A 737 9.03 28.25 19.27
CA GLY A 737 9.96 28.52 20.37
C GLY A 737 9.74 27.66 21.61
N GLN A 738 8.97 26.58 21.49
CA GLN A 738 8.69 25.65 22.60
C GLN A 738 9.71 24.52 22.61
N GLU A 739 10.32 24.25 23.76
CA GLU A 739 11.05 23.00 23.98
C GLU A 739 10.07 21.85 24.15
N GLU A 740 10.24 20.82 23.33
CA GLU A 740 9.41 19.63 23.41
C GLU A 740 9.84 18.71 24.54
N GLU A 741 8.96 18.50 25.51
CA GLU A 741 9.16 17.52 26.54
C GLU A 741 9.02 16.11 25.94
N LYS A 742 10.07 15.28 26.07
CA LYS A 742 10.06 13.88 25.57
C LYS A 742 9.14 13.04 26.44
N ARG A 743 7.89 12.91 26.01
CA ARG A 743 6.87 12.06 26.64
C ARG A 743 6.49 10.91 25.71
N ILE A 744 6.17 9.76 26.27
CA ILE A 744 5.55 8.67 25.53
C ILE A 744 4.07 9.02 25.34
N VAL A 745 3.64 9.12 24.10
CA VAL A 745 2.29 9.46 23.70
C VAL A 745 1.74 8.45 22.68
N PRO A 746 0.41 8.27 22.61
CA PRO A 746 -0.19 7.47 21.56
C PRO A 746 0.17 8.01 20.18
N LEU A 747 0.55 7.15 19.24
CA LEU A 747 0.80 7.54 17.86
C LEU A 747 -0.51 7.79 17.10
N ALA A 748 -0.47 8.62 16.04
CA ALA A 748 -1.66 9.08 15.33
C ALA A 748 -2.55 7.95 14.76
N TRP A 749 -2.01 6.76 14.54
CA TRP A 749 -2.72 5.57 14.07
C TRP A 749 -3.02 4.54 15.18
N ASP A 750 -2.86 4.89 16.46
CA ASP A 750 -3.17 4.03 17.61
C ASP A 750 -4.68 3.78 17.68
N GLN A 751 -5.14 2.69 17.08
CA GLN A 751 -6.49 2.16 17.26
C GLN A 751 -6.45 0.99 18.23
N ARG A 752 -7.03 1.14 19.40
CA ARG A 752 -6.89 0.15 20.48
C ARG A 752 -7.74 -1.10 20.29
N HIS A 753 -8.93 -0.95 19.74
CA HIS A 753 -9.87 -2.06 19.53
C HIS A 753 -10.23 -2.12 18.05
N ILE A 754 -10.06 -3.28 17.44
CA ILE A 754 -10.38 -3.53 16.05
C ILE A 754 -11.10 -4.87 15.95
N PHE A 755 -12.33 -4.85 15.45
CA PHE A 755 -13.13 -6.05 15.14
C PHE A 755 -13.34 -6.11 13.63
N ASN A 756 -12.88 -7.16 13.01
CA ASN A 756 -13.16 -7.45 11.61
C ASN A 756 -14.01 -8.72 11.53
N THR A 757 -15.06 -8.68 10.72
CA THR A 757 -15.89 -9.84 10.43
C THR A 757 -16.04 -9.97 8.94
N ASN A 758 -15.74 -11.14 8.42
CA ASN A 758 -16.00 -11.52 7.04
C ASN A 758 -16.91 -12.74 7.07
N LEU A 759 -18.13 -12.57 6.60
CA LEU A 759 -19.18 -13.59 6.60
C LEU A 759 -19.63 -13.85 5.17
N SER A 760 -19.70 -15.11 4.79
CA SER A 760 -20.21 -15.55 3.50
C SER A 760 -21.31 -16.58 3.73
N ILE A 761 -22.51 -16.30 3.19
CA ILE A 761 -23.73 -17.11 3.34
C ILE A 761 -24.22 -17.53 1.97
N GLY A 762 -24.51 -18.78 1.76
CA GLY A 762 -25.06 -19.31 0.53
C GLY A 762 -24.17 -20.39 -0.11
N ASP A 763 -24.46 -20.68 -1.36
CA ASP A 763 -23.65 -21.59 -2.19
C ASP A 763 -22.82 -20.74 -3.17
N PRO A 764 -21.50 -20.63 -3.00
CA PRO A 764 -20.65 -19.80 -3.88
C PRO A 764 -20.75 -20.16 -5.37
N GLY A 765 -21.11 -21.41 -5.68
CA GLY A 765 -21.33 -21.87 -7.06
C GLY A 765 -22.67 -21.47 -7.64
N ASN A 766 -23.62 -20.99 -6.85
CA ASN A 766 -24.96 -20.64 -7.27
C ASN A 766 -25.37 -19.22 -6.85
N TRP A 767 -25.46 -18.97 -5.54
CA TRP A 767 -25.73 -17.66 -4.99
C TRP A 767 -25.00 -17.48 -3.67
N ASN A 768 -24.59 -16.27 -3.40
CA ASN A 768 -23.88 -15.98 -2.16
C ASN A 768 -24.10 -14.53 -1.72
N VAL A 769 -24.15 -14.33 -0.43
CA VAL A 769 -24.12 -13.04 0.24
C VAL A 769 -22.82 -12.95 1.05
N GLY A 770 -21.93 -12.07 0.64
CA GLY A 770 -20.69 -11.75 1.36
C GLY A 770 -20.86 -10.46 2.14
N ILE A 771 -20.48 -10.45 3.41
CA ILE A 771 -20.57 -9.30 4.31
C ILE A 771 -19.21 -9.09 4.96
N ILE A 772 -18.71 -7.85 4.91
CA ILE A 772 -17.56 -7.39 5.68
C ILE A 772 -18.05 -6.33 6.65
N SER A 773 -17.82 -6.54 7.94
CA SER A 773 -18.04 -5.54 8.99
C SER A 773 -16.71 -5.21 9.65
N LYS A 774 -16.40 -3.93 9.77
CA LYS A 774 -15.24 -3.42 10.51
C LYS A 774 -15.71 -2.42 11.55
N LEU A 775 -15.50 -2.76 12.82
CA LEU A 775 -15.77 -1.90 13.97
C LEU A 775 -14.45 -1.62 14.67
N SER A 776 -14.09 -0.36 14.88
CA SER A 776 -12.84 0.01 15.54
C SER A 776 -13.00 1.23 16.43
N SER A 777 -12.17 1.31 17.48
CA SER A 777 -12.05 2.52 18.29
C SER A 777 -11.54 3.69 17.44
N GLY A 778 -11.92 4.92 17.84
CA GLY A 778 -11.44 6.13 17.16
C GLY A 778 -9.92 6.30 17.27
N TRP A 779 -9.37 6.97 16.28
CA TRP A 779 -7.97 7.41 16.31
C TRP A 779 -7.76 8.48 17.38
N PRO A 780 -6.55 8.63 17.90
CA PRO A 780 -6.25 9.71 18.82
C PRO A 780 -6.26 11.08 18.10
N TYR A 781 -6.44 12.14 18.88
CA TYR A 781 -6.23 13.53 18.47
C TYR A 781 -5.71 14.34 19.65
N THR A 782 -5.06 15.46 19.38
CA THR A 782 -4.62 16.39 20.41
C THR A 782 -5.74 17.38 20.70
N PRO A 783 -6.37 17.35 21.88
CA PRO A 783 -7.34 18.37 22.27
C PRO A 783 -6.68 19.76 22.28
N ASN A 784 -7.42 20.78 21.87
CA ASN A 784 -7.03 22.17 21.98
C ASN A 784 -8.25 22.97 22.41
N ILE A 785 -8.35 23.19 23.71
CA ILE A 785 -9.48 23.93 24.29
C ILE A 785 -9.08 25.42 24.31
N PRO A 786 -9.79 26.29 23.58
CA PRO A 786 -9.53 27.73 23.65
C PRO A 786 -9.57 28.22 25.09
N ASP A 787 -8.66 29.12 25.45
CA ASP A 787 -8.56 29.74 26.77
C ASP A 787 -8.23 28.81 27.96
N ALA A 788 -7.85 27.56 27.70
CA ALA A 788 -7.36 26.66 28.74
C ALA A 788 -5.95 27.04 29.19
N ASN A 789 -5.77 27.18 30.52
CA ASN A 789 -4.48 27.51 31.13
C ASN A 789 -3.49 26.32 31.16
N TYR A 790 -3.70 25.27 30.39
CA TYR A 790 -2.81 24.11 30.30
C TYR A 790 -2.60 23.67 28.84
N VAL A 791 -1.43 23.12 28.57
CA VAL A 791 -1.14 22.49 27.26
C VAL A 791 -1.57 21.03 27.32
N PRO A 792 -2.60 20.61 26.57
CA PRO A 792 -3.03 19.21 26.56
C PRO A 792 -1.90 18.28 26.08
N GLN A 793 -1.85 17.07 26.65
CA GLN A 793 -0.92 16.06 26.16
C GLN A 793 -1.25 15.71 24.70
N PRO A 794 -0.28 15.64 23.81
CA PRO A 794 -0.51 15.24 22.43
C PRO A 794 -1.21 13.87 22.33
N ASN A 795 -2.19 13.78 21.42
CA ASN A 795 -2.98 12.58 21.15
C ASN A 795 -3.72 11.99 22.38
N SER A 796 -4.02 12.83 23.38
CA SER A 796 -4.72 12.38 24.61
C SER A 796 -6.22 12.16 24.40
N GLY A 797 -6.84 12.82 23.44
CA GLY A 797 -8.25 12.64 23.08
C GLY A 797 -8.45 11.46 22.12
N ARG A 798 -9.69 10.96 22.07
CA ARG A 798 -10.11 9.90 21.15
C ARG A 798 -11.30 10.34 20.30
N LYS A 799 -11.17 10.14 18.99
CA LYS A 799 -12.26 10.34 18.02
C LYS A 799 -13.35 9.29 18.24
N PRO A 800 -14.57 9.49 17.72
CA PRO A 800 -15.64 8.51 17.81
C PRO A 800 -15.29 7.16 17.18
N TRP A 801 -15.98 6.11 17.65
CA TRP A 801 -15.88 4.76 17.08
C TRP A 801 -16.29 4.75 15.62
N GLN A 802 -15.52 3.99 14.84
CA GLN A 802 -15.72 3.77 13.42
C GLN A 802 -16.46 2.45 13.19
N TRP A 803 -17.48 2.45 12.35
CA TRP A 803 -18.14 1.21 11.92
C TRP A 803 -18.45 1.28 10.44
N ASN A 804 -17.98 0.29 9.69
CA ASN A 804 -18.26 0.14 8.27
C ASN A 804 -18.84 -1.25 8.00
N LEU A 805 -19.91 -1.31 7.22
CA LEU A 805 -20.57 -2.54 6.80
C LEU A 805 -20.67 -2.55 5.28
N ASN A 806 -20.04 -3.52 4.65
CA ASN A 806 -20.05 -3.72 3.20
C ASN A 806 -20.71 -5.04 2.87
N MET A 807 -21.47 -5.09 1.78
CA MET A 807 -22.20 -6.27 1.35
C MET A 807 -22.02 -6.52 -0.14
N ARG A 808 -21.88 -7.79 -0.52
CA ARG A 808 -21.93 -8.24 -1.90
C ARG A 808 -22.96 -9.36 -2.01
N ILE A 809 -23.85 -9.26 -2.98
CA ILE A 809 -24.80 -10.32 -3.33
C ILE A 809 -24.48 -10.74 -4.76
N HIS A 810 -24.43 -12.04 -5.02
CA HIS A 810 -24.30 -12.52 -6.39
C HIS A 810 -25.18 -13.73 -6.66
N LYS A 811 -25.53 -13.91 -7.93
CA LYS A 811 -26.24 -15.06 -8.47
C LYS A 811 -25.55 -15.53 -9.75
N ASN A 812 -25.25 -16.82 -9.79
CA ASN A 812 -24.64 -17.47 -10.95
C ASN A 812 -25.71 -18.15 -11.83
N PHE A 813 -25.54 -18.01 -13.14
CA PHE A 813 -26.36 -18.67 -14.16
C PHE A 813 -25.43 -19.39 -15.12
N LYS A 814 -25.61 -20.68 -15.31
CA LYS A 814 -24.80 -21.48 -16.23
C LYS A 814 -25.58 -21.71 -17.51
N ILE A 815 -25.04 -21.22 -18.63
CA ILE A 815 -25.61 -21.37 -19.97
C ILE A 815 -24.54 -21.98 -20.89
N GLY A 816 -24.66 -23.24 -21.22
CA GLY A 816 -23.67 -23.96 -22.00
C GLY A 816 -22.32 -24.05 -21.27
N LYS A 817 -21.27 -23.55 -21.90
CA LYS A 817 -19.90 -23.50 -21.33
C LYS A 817 -19.63 -22.23 -20.51
N PHE A 818 -20.54 -21.27 -20.53
CA PHE A 818 -20.36 -19.97 -19.92
C PHE A 818 -21.06 -19.91 -18.56
N ASN A 819 -20.38 -19.27 -17.60
CA ASN A 819 -20.94 -18.94 -16.32
C ASN A 819 -21.18 -17.42 -16.24
N TYR A 820 -22.42 -17.02 -16.12
CA TYR A 820 -22.85 -15.63 -16.00
C TYR A 820 -23.11 -15.30 -14.55
N ILE A 821 -22.50 -14.23 -14.05
CA ILE A 821 -22.61 -13.81 -12.65
C ILE A 821 -23.19 -12.41 -12.62
N LEU A 822 -24.41 -12.28 -12.09
CA LEU A 822 -24.95 -10.98 -11.71
C LEU A 822 -24.60 -10.70 -10.27
N TYR A 823 -24.15 -9.48 -9.95
CA TYR A 823 -23.82 -9.11 -8.59
C TYR A 823 -24.15 -7.64 -8.31
N ALA A 824 -24.43 -7.38 -7.04
CA ALA A 824 -24.50 -6.04 -6.48
C ALA A 824 -23.50 -5.93 -5.31
N LYS A 825 -22.83 -4.80 -5.20
CA LYS A 825 -21.94 -4.45 -4.08
C LYS A 825 -22.42 -3.15 -3.47
N VAL A 826 -22.56 -3.13 -2.16
CA VAL A 826 -22.89 -1.93 -1.40
C VAL A 826 -21.80 -1.71 -0.37
N TYR A 827 -21.15 -0.57 -0.45
CA TYR A 827 -20.15 -0.11 0.52
C TYR A 827 -20.80 0.90 1.45
N ASN A 828 -20.42 0.86 2.72
CA ASN A 828 -21.04 1.65 3.78
C ASN A 828 -22.58 1.52 3.75
N LEU A 829 -23.08 0.28 3.84
CA LEU A 829 -24.49 -0.07 3.71
C LEU A 829 -25.39 0.79 4.64
N MET A 830 -24.91 1.13 5.82
CA MET A 830 -25.64 1.90 6.84
C MET A 830 -25.58 3.41 6.61
N ASP A 831 -24.90 3.87 5.56
CA ASP A 831 -24.66 5.30 5.26
C ASP A 831 -24.11 6.07 6.47
N ARG A 832 -23.24 5.40 7.27
CA ARG A 832 -22.71 5.96 8.50
C ARG A 832 -21.64 7.01 8.22
N ARG A 833 -21.76 8.16 8.84
CA ARG A 833 -20.76 9.24 8.83
C ARG A 833 -19.66 8.96 9.86
N ASN A 834 -18.67 8.16 9.50
CA ASN A 834 -17.52 7.92 10.36
C ASN A 834 -16.57 9.13 10.30
N GLU A 835 -16.21 9.68 11.45
CA GLU A 835 -15.40 10.89 11.58
C GLU A 835 -13.91 10.54 11.50
N ARG A 836 -13.26 10.87 10.38
CA ARG A 836 -11.82 10.64 10.13
C ARG A 836 -10.95 11.74 10.74
N TYR A 837 -11.39 12.99 10.55
CA TYR A 837 -10.79 14.19 11.11
C TYR A 837 -11.82 14.86 12.01
N VAL A 838 -11.32 15.58 13.00
CA VAL A 838 -12.17 16.28 13.97
C VAL A 838 -11.60 17.66 14.24
N TYR A 839 -12.42 18.58 14.71
CA TYR A 839 -11.94 19.81 15.31
C TYR A 839 -11.29 19.49 16.66
N ASN A 840 -10.14 20.07 16.92
CA ASN A 840 -9.34 19.74 18.10
C ASN A 840 -9.97 20.23 19.41
N ASP A 841 -10.83 21.23 19.35
CA ASP A 841 -11.55 21.78 20.49
C ASP A 841 -12.73 20.89 20.95
N THR A 842 -13.40 20.23 20.00
CA THR A 842 -14.59 19.43 20.29
C THR A 842 -14.36 17.92 20.20
N GLY A 843 -13.34 17.48 19.48
CA GLY A 843 -13.15 16.06 19.15
C GLY A 843 -14.21 15.52 18.18
N ARG A 844 -14.95 16.39 17.48
CA ARG A 844 -16.02 16.05 16.55
C ARG A 844 -15.78 16.71 15.18
N ALA A 845 -16.31 16.10 14.14
CA ALA A 845 -16.20 16.60 12.77
C ALA A 845 -17.25 17.64 12.41
N GLY A 846 -18.36 17.66 13.13
CA GLY A 846 -19.55 18.44 12.76
C GLY A 846 -19.61 19.86 13.34
N TYR A 847 -18.79 20.18 14.33
CA TYR A 847 -18.82 21.51 14.95
C TYR A 847 -17.54 21.84 15.71
N THR A 848 -17.30 23.13 15.89
CA THR A 848 -16.18 23.73 16.64
C THR A 848 -16.70 24.80 17.59
N TYR A 849 -16.04 25.01 18.73
CA TYR A 849 -16.30 26.13 19.65
C TYR A 849 -15.53 27.39 19.26
N VAL A 850 -14.67 27.34 18.23
CA VAL A 850 -14.05 28.54 17.71
C VAL A 850 -15.15 29.47 17.19
N PHE A 851 -15.39 30.53 17.93
CA PHE A 851 -16.49 31.43 17.62
C PHE A 851 -16.27 32.16 16.31
N GLN A 852 -17.32 32.24 15.53
CA GLN A 852 -17.43 32.99 14.29
C GLN A 852 -16.91 34.43 14.43
N SER A 853 -17.17 35.05 15.59
CA SER A 853 -16.79 36.43 15.88
C SER A 853 -15.28 36.72 15.90
N THR A 854 -14.45 35.70 16.15
CA THR A 854 -12.97 35.86 16.16
C THR A 854 -12.35 35.66 14.80
N GLN A 855 -13.06 34.98 13.89
CA GLN A 855 -12.55 34.61 12.55
C GLN A 855 -13.13 35.49 11.44
N GLU A 856 -14.29 36.10 11.67
CA GLU A 856 -14.98 36.95 10.70
C GLU A 856 -14.76 38.44 11.01
N THR A 857 -14.28 39.13 10.01
CA THR A 857 -14.17 40.60 10.08
C THR A 857 -15.58 41.24 10.10
N GLN A 858 -15.70 42.46 10.59
CA GLN A 858 -16.97 43.19 10.55
C GLN A 858 -17.47 43.36 9.11
N GLY A 859 -16.56 43.60 8.15
CA GLY A 859 -16.89 43.67 6.73
C GLY A 859 -17.52 42.38 6.22
N PHE A 860 -17.00 41.22 6.63
CA PHE A 860 -17.59 39.92 6.22
C PHE A 860 -19.03 39.77 6.71
N LYS A 861 -19.33 40.15 7.94
CA LYS A 861 -20.69 40.05 8.50
C LYS A 861 -21.66 41.02 7.81
N LYS A 862 -21.19 42.20 7.40
CA LYS A 862 -22.00 43.19 6.70
C LYS A 862 -22.48 42.68 5.34
N HIS A 863 -21.65 41.89 4.65
CA HIS A 863 -21.94 41.39 3.31
C HIS A 863 -22.58 40.01 3.28
N TYR A 864 -23.05 39.49 4.43
CA TYR A 864 -23.74 38.18 4.46
C TYR A 864 -24.98 38.19 3.56
N GLY A 865 -25.09 37.13 2.73
CA GLY A 865 -26.18 36.95 1.78
C GLY A 865 -25.98 37.62 0.43
N GLU A 866 -24.90 38.38 0.25
CA GLU A 866 -24.49 38.85 -1.07
C GLU A 866 -23.94 37.73 -1.93
N PRO A 867 -24.08 37.81 -3.26
CA PRO A 867 -23.54 36.79 -4.16
C PRO A 867 -22.04 36.55 -3.97
N GLY A 868 -21.61 35.29 -3.88
CA GLY A 868 -20.22 34.91 -3.67
C GLY A 868 -19.72 35.03 -2.24
N VAL A 869 -20.54 35.50 -1.28
CA VAL A 869 -20.17 35.63 0.14
C VAL A 869 -20.68 34.45 0.95
N HIS A 870 -19.83 33.45 1.15
CA HIS A 870 -20.13 32.24 1.91
C HIS A 870 -19.75 32.36 3.38
N SER A 871 -20.66 31.98 4.27
CA SER A 871 -20.47 32.14 5.71
C SER A 871 -19.32 31.24 6.27
N TRP A 872 -18.77 31.68 7.41
CA TRP A 872 -17.83 30.89 8.19
C TRP A 872 -18.41 29.49 8.58
N SER A 873 -19.68 29.46 8.97
CA SER A 873 -20.37 28.21 9.30
C SER A 873 -20.44 27.26 8.11
N GLU A 874 -20.64 27.77 6.90
CA GLU A 874 -20.59 26.97 5.68
C GLU A 874 -19.18 26.41 5.40
N TYR A 875 -18.13 27.22 5.64
CA TYR A 875 -16.74 26.77 5.53
C TYR A 875 -16.37 25.67 6.55
N GLN A 876 -17.08 25.61 7.71
CA GLN A 876 -16.87 24.58 8.71
C GLN A 876 -17.54 23.23 8.37
N VAL A 877 -18.44 23.20 7.40
CA VAL A 877 -19.04 21.94 6.92
C VAL A 877 -18.07 21.23 5.97
N ARG A 878 -17.24 20.34 6.50
CA ARG A 878 -16.12 19.72 5.79
C ARG A 878 -16.38 18.25 5.44
N PRO A 879 -16.78 17.94 4.20
CA PRO A 879 -17.09 16.55 3.81
C PRO A 879 -15.87 15.62 3.91
N GLN A 880 -14.64 16.12 3.74
CA GLN A 880 -13.41 15.36 3.88
C GLN A 880 -13.11 14.93 5.33
N TYR A 881 -13.82 15.45 6.32
CA TYR A 881 -13.70 15.01 7.71
C TYR A 881 -14.39 13.68 7.96
N TYR A 882 -15.19 13.20 7.02
CA TYR A 882 -15.94 11.94 7.10
C TYR A 882 -15.40 10.91 6.11
N THR A 883 -15.72 9.63 6.36
CA THR A 883 -15.50 8.57 5.37
C THR A 883 -16.49 8.70 4.20
N SER A 884 -16.25 7.93 3.13
CA SER A 884 -17.14 7.96 1.96
C SER A 884 -18.58 7.59 2.35
N PRO A 885 -19.58 8.27 1.74
CA PRO A 885 -20.98 7.88 1.86
C PRO A 885 -21.24 6.50 1.25
N ARG A 886 -22.46 6.00 1.39
CA ARG A 886 -22.86 4.73 0.78
C ARG A 886 -22.64 4.75 -0.71
N SER A 887 -22.03 3.66 -1.23
CA SER A 887 -21.85 3.46 -2.67
C SER A 887 -22.53 2.17 -3.09
N ILE A 888 -23.31 2.23 -4.18
CA ILE A 888 -24.08 1.12 -4.74
C ILE A 888 -23.57 0.84 -6.14
N ASN A 889 -23.09 -0.38 -6.37
CA ASN A 889 -22.55 -0.81 -7.64
C ASN A 889 -23.25 -2.10 -8.10
N ILE A 890 -23.67 -2.14 -9.35
CA ILE A 890 -24.25 -3.33 -9.99
C ILE A 890 -23.29 -3.79 -11.07
N GLY A 891 -23.08 -5.09 -11.16
CA GLY A 891 -22.14 -5.64 -12.11
C GLY A 891 -22.55 -6.99 -12.66
N PHE A 892 -21.91 -7.28 -13.76
CA PHE A 892 -22.05 -8.52 -14.50
C PHE A 892 -20.66 -9.10 -14.78
N SER A 893 -20.50 -10.41 -14.65
CA SER A 893 -19.28 -11.14 -15.05
C SER A 893 -19.64 -12.33 -15.93
N LEU A 894 -18.80 -12.57 -16.91
CA LEU A 894 -18.83 -13.73 -17.78
C LEU A 894 -17.54 -14.52 -17.57
N ASP A 895 -17.66 -15.78 -17.14
CA ASP A 895 -16.52 -16.69 -16.98
C ASP A 895 -16.66 -17.86 -17.97
N PHE A 896 -15.54 -18.25 -18.61
CA PHE A 896 -15.53 -19.33 -19.64
C PHE A 896 -14.26 -20.21 -19.56
#